data_c10d4da35c47c129d9d39ab7f576a5b5
#
_entry.id   c10d4da35c47c129d9d39ab7f576a5b5
#
_cell.length_a   1.000
_cell.length_b   1.000
_cell.length_c   1.000
_cell.angle_alpha   90.00
_cell.angle_beta   90.00
_cell.angle_gamma   90.00
#
_symmetry.space_group_name_H-M   'P 1'
#
loop_
_entity.id
_entity.type
_entity.pdbx_description
1 polymer ?
#
loop_
_entity_poly.entity_id
_entity_poly.type
_entity_poly.pdbx_seq_one_letter_code
_entity_poly.pdbx_strand_id
1 'polypeptide(L)'
;MRRFTLATLLACAGLFVLRAHAQDLPPSLIARNADLSGGEQPERRTTLELAEEALAAGLSSTASMLFSQGLSDAHLNDADRERAGLGLAAACIERTRIGEAKAALKFLPASSRKALREALVALLDNDLAAAKPLVAEINLAEIPPQELAWVYALRWMLAAAEGDNFGINVNLEAVSKTSVSEEQRQRIEILGYRASIIAGHVEERTVSALKDLSAAAKNTPLAFAYSRNLALALAHLKRPTEAARALAESGPLPANRQAEADLLAGLILGPNTSAGRERLKDAAKNQSNPSVRITALHALVFAAEDELAKNNPTEAKAISNEVYDFLMRHNDGQLAFLCPRDPKILDAIHLARAQLMLVAGNREKARQAAEDLLHDVPASPLAREATRTLALAAWGDGSFRLAANHITTLSEGTIDTRRDKLRTVAADCLFLAKDYVLAEKAYATIQTETTLPDLAFTAFHHRVHCLLLQGDEPALWNRTAEVIEDASRKNRLIPRERLWMAVWNLIDDARKANQPTEAERLLKRLTPIINDTKIDFTLRFDWLKALIALSNHHPDQAAKIADSIATRLEKLPAEATDELRNAVPELKGHVALLKSRSALDTGSIKGMEELVTLRKKYGKVAASAASYLVEGRHLAAAGRNAEAQARFEALAKEFQGDSALSEFAQLGLYEAAEQAALQAPTEGEAKLKDAVELLERFTDNYPLSPLMFRVAMRRAEILRSLGDFDKALLVLEGLIRSKPSDPSRPQAEMARADSLFGLAELRRDRNGLIDRQRIARAAAAYERIAEAWSKDSDEIRLEAWYKWSLALIERAKTETNSEATVTRREARTTLVRPLNLLRTPMAGSGSLNPTQRFNSASRLWLARSILLLGEISEQDNDRDEALAAYRIIPELNRNLAPGEARLPGQATAESKLATLRTSASNNPSNKPQ
;
A
#
# COMPACT_ATOMS: atom_id res chain seq x y z
N MET A 1 0.12 -10.15 6.56
CA MET A 1 -0.89 -10.97 5.85
C MET A 1 -1.04 -12.28 6.59
N ARG A 2 -2.23 -12.57 7.14
CA ARG A 2 -2.49 -13.86 7.80
C ARG A 2 -2.55 -14.93 6.72
N ARG A 3 -1.80 -16.01 6.89
CA ARG A 3 -1.85 -17.20 6.04
C ARG A 3 -3.27 -17.77 6.08
N PHE A 4 -4.04 -17.53 5.03
CA PHE A 4 -5.24 -18.29 4.76
C PHE A 4 -4.78 -19.68 4.30
N THR A 5 -4.89 -20.66 5.17
CA THR A 5 -4.62 -22.04 4.80
C THR A 5 -5.80 -22.60 4.00
N LEU A 6 -5.54 -23.63 3.18
CA LEU A 6 -6.59 -24.39 2.46
C LEU A 6 -7.74 -24.80 3.40
N ALA A 7 -7.42 -25.06 4.66
CA ALA A 7 -8.41 -25.33 5.72
C ALA A 7 -9.34 -24.13 5.99
N THR A 8 -8.83 -22.90 5.90
CA THR A 8 -9.64 -21.68 6.08
C THR A 8 -10.52 -21.42 4.86
N LEU A 9 -10.05 -21.72 3.65
CA LEU A 9 -10.85 -21.66 2.43
C LEU A 9 -11.94 -22.75 2.42
N LEU A 10 -11.62 -23.98 2.83
CA LEU A 10 -12.58 -25.07 2.99
C LEU A 10 -13.57 -24.78 4.14
N ALA A 11 -13.13 -24.15 5.23
CA ALA A 11 -14.00 -23.71 6.31
C ALA A 11 -14.88 -22.52 5.88
N CYS A 12 -14.36 -21.57 5.11
CA CYS A 12 -15.16 -20.48 4.52
C CYS A 12 -16.14 -21.01 3.47
N ALA A 13 -15.74 -21.95 2.62
CA ALA A 13 -16.63 -22.65 1.71
C ALA A 13 -17.66 -23.47 2.50
N GLY A 14 -17.27 -24.10 3.60
CA GLY A 14 -18.16 -24.81 4.53
C GLY A 14 -19.17 -23.89 5.22
N LEU A 15 -18.74 -22.69 5.66
CA LEU A 15 -19.61 -21.68 6.30
C LEU A 15 -20.55 -20.99 5.31
N PHE A 16 -20.11 -20.72 4.09
CA PHE A 16 -20.98 -20.22 3.01
C PHE A 16 -22.00 -21.26 2.59
N VAL A 17 -21.58 -22.52 2.58
CA VAL A 17 -22.42 -23.67 2.30
C VAL A 17 -23.45 -23.91 3.43
N LEU A 18 -23.13 -23.60 4.70
CA LEU A 18 -24.11 -23.67 5.80
C LEU A 18 -25.25 -22.64 5.67
N ARG A 19 -24.98 -21.44 5.19
CA ARG A 19 -26.00 -20.39 4.96
C ARG A 19 -26.90 -20.63 3.74
N ALA A 20 -26.42 -21.36 2.73
CA ALA A 20 -27.16 -21.64 1.50
C ALA A 20 -28.10 -22.84 1.60
N HIS A 21 -28.12 -23.64 2.67
CA HIS A 21 -28.45 -25.03 2.63
C HIS A 21 -29.77 -25.48 3.24
N ALA A 22 -30.64 -24.58 3.65
CA ALA A 22 -32.05 -24.99 3.79
C ALA A 22 -32.77 -25.09 2.43
N GLN A 23 -32.15 -24.59 1.38
CA GLN A 23 -32.69 -24.73 0.01
C GLN A 23 -32.21 -25.99 -0.72
N ASP A 24 -31.28 -26.76 -0.12
CA ASP A 24 -30.63 -27.91 -0.78
C ASP A 24 -31.43 -29.19 -0.73
N LEU A 25 -32.45 -29.24 0.11
CA LEU A 25 -33.35 -30.40 0.15
C LEU A 25 -34.52 -30.08 -0.79
N PRO A 26 -34.80 -30.95 -1.77
CA PRO A 26 -35.91 -30.73 -2.67
C PRO A 26 -37.21 -30.62 -1.86
N PRO A 27 -38.12 -29.74 -2.28
CA PRO A 27 -39.48 -29.82 -1.76
C PRO A 27 -39.96 -31.25 -1.93
N SER A 28 -40.55 -31.81 -0.88
CA SER A 28 -41.16 -33.14 -0.95
C SER A 28 -42.06 -33.17 -2.19
N LEU A 29 -41.81 -34.11 -3.08
CA LEU A 29 -42.66 -34.31 -4.24
C LEU A 29 -44.11 -34.32 -3.77
N ILE A 30 -44.93 -33.43 -4.35
CA ILE A 30 -46.39 -33.40 -4.18
C ILE A 30 -46.90 -34.83 -4.23
N ALA A 31 -47.49 -35.27 -3.16
CA ALA A 31 -48.16 -36.59 -3.13
C ALA A 31 -49.04 -36.67 -4.37
N ARG A 32 -48.76 -37.65 -5.24
CA ARG A 32 -49.62 -37.92 -6.37
C ARG A 32 -51.03 -38.16 -5.83
N ASN A 33 -52.01 -37.51 -6.47
CA ASN A 33 -53.43 -37.67 -6.33
C ASN A 33 -53.84 -38.95 -5.61
N ALA A 34 -54.24 -38.84 -4.36
CA ALA A 34 -55.08 -39.86 -3.77
C ALA A 34 -56.43 -39.79 -4.51
N ASP A 35 -56.84 -40.92 -5.01
CA ASP A 35 -58.11 -41.08 -5.72
C ASP A 35 -59.24 -40.38 -4.96
N LEU A 36 -59.84 -39.39 -5.59
CA LEU A 36 -61.05 -38.71 -5.14
C LEU A 36 -62.33 -39.60 -5.52
N SER A 37 -62.42 -40.83 -5.03
CA SER A 37 -63.59 -41.64 -5.22
C SER A 37 -63.93 -42.32 -3.88
N GLY A 38 -64.51 -41.58 -2.98
CA GLY A 38 -65.07 -42.08 -1.71
C GLY A 38 -65.74 -40.95 -0.97
N GLY A 39 -67.06 -40.84 -1.11
CA GLY A 39 -67.83 -39.77 -0.53
C GLY A 39 -67.98 -39.88 0.98
N GLU A 40 -67.10 -39.23 1.73
CA GLU A 40 -67.35 -38.77 3.09
C GLU A 40 -67.08 -37.28 3.09
N GLN A 41 -67.95 -36.46 3.72
CA GLN A 41 -67.76 -35.01 3.86
C GLN A 41 -66.43 -34.81 4.58
N PRO A 42 -65.52 -34.03 4.02
CA PRO A 42 -64.27 -33.76 4.69
C PRO A 42 -64.54 -33.04 5.98
N GLU A 43 -64.17 -33.66 7.12
CA GLU A 43 -64.06 -32.94 8.39
C GLU A 43 -63.28 -31.64 8.13
N ARG A 44 -63.79 -30.48 8.62
CA ARG A 44 -63.13 -29.19 8.48
C ARG A 44 -61.80 -29.24 9.23
N ARG A 45 -60.69 -29.52 8.51
CA ARG A 45 -59.35 -29.49 9.07
C ARG A 45 -59.04 -28.12 9.65
N THR A 46 -58.48 -28.09 10.83
CA THR A 46 -58.06 -26.85 11.46
C THR A 46 -56.85 -26.24 10.72
N THR A 47 -56.66 -24.92 10.82
CA THR A 47 -55.48 -24.25 10.25
C THR A 47 -54.18 -24.88 10.74
N LEU A 48 -54.17 -25.36 11.98
CA LEU A 48 -53.01 -26.00 12.59
C LEU A 48 -52.72 -27.40 11.96
N GLU A 49 -53.72 -28.19 11.72
CA GLU A 49 -53.56 -29.51 11.00
C GLU A 49 -53.08 -29.30 9.59
N LEU A 50 -53.61 -28.34 8.86
CA LEU A 50 -53.11 -27.98 7.52
C LEU A 50 -51.66 -27.49 7.54
N ALA A 51 -51.27 -26.75 8.58
CA ALA A 51 -49.86 -26.30 8.74
C ALA A 51 -48.92 -27.48 8.98
N GLU A 52 -49.32 -28.45 9.79
CA GLU A 52 -48.55 -29.66 10.06
C GLU A 52 -48.42 -30.55 8.83
N GLU A 53 -49.53 -30.74 8.09
CA GLU A 53 -49.49 -31.46 6.80
C GLU A 53 -48.57 -30.77 5.80
N ALA A 54 -48.62 -29.43 5.70
CA ALA A 54 -47.74 -28.67 4.83
C ALA A 54 -46.26 -28.84 5.25
N LEU A 55 -45.97 -28.83 6.55
CA LEU A 55 -44.61 -29.06 7.06
C LEU A 55 -44.15 -30.50 6.77
N ALA A 56 -45.01 -31.49 7.01
CA ALA A 56 -44.74 -32.90 6.72
C ALA A 56 -44.51 -33.14 5.21
N ALA A 57 -45.21 -32.37 4.36
CA ALA A 57 -45.02 -32.37 2.92
C ALA A 57 -43.79 -31.57 2.44
N GLY A 58 -42.99 -31.01 3.37
CA GLY A 58 -41.81 -30.20 3.03
C GLY A 58 -42.13 -28.81 2.45
N LEU A 59 -43.38 -28.38 2.55
CA LEU A 59 -43.82 -27.03 2.11
C LEU A 59 -43.58 -26.00 3.22
N SER A 60 -42.33 -25.85 3.68
CA SER A 60 -41.96 -25.06 4.85
C SER A 60 -42.39 -23.61 4.77
N SER A 61 -42.47 -23.02 3.58
CA SER A 61 -42.96 -21.64 3.38
C SER A 61 -44.45 -21.52 3.70
N THR A 62 -45.24 -22.45 3.17
CA THR A 62 -46.69 -22.54 3.40
C THR A 62 -46.98 -22.87 4.86
N ALA A 63 -46.24 -23.85 5.41
CA ALA A 63 -46.35 -24.24 6.83
C ALA A 63 -46.06 -23.04 7.75
N SER A 64 -44.98 -22.31 7.52
CA SER A 64 -44.63 -21.14 8.30
C SER A 64 -45.73 -20.06 8.29
N MET A 65 -46.36 -19.82 7.14
CA MET A 65 -47.45 -18.88 6.99
C MET A 65 -48.71 -19.37 7.76
N LEU A 66 -49.10 -20.63 7.61
CA LEU A 66 -50.26 -21.20 8.29
C LEU A 66 -50.06 -21.28 9.81
N PHE A 67 -48.85 -21.64 10.30
CA PHE A 67 -48.56 -21.58 11.74
C PHE A 67 -48.63 -20.18 12.29
N SER A 68 -48.11 -19.20 11.54
CA SER A 68 -48.19 -17.79 11.96
C SER A 68 -49.61 -17.29 11.98
N GLN A 69 -50.44 -17.74 11.01
CA GLN A 69 -51.87 -17.40 10.99
C GLN A 69 -52.60 -18.05 12.17
N GLY A 70 -52.34 -19.36 12.46
CA GLY A 70 -52.85 -20.04 13.64
C GLY A 70 -52.49 -19.34 14.93
N LEU A 71 -51.27 -18.90 15.13
CA LEU A 71 -50.81 -18.18 16.32
C LEU A 71 -51.48 -16.80 16.50
N SER A 72 -52.10 -16.25 15.46
CA SER A 72 -52.82 -14.99 15.50
C SER A 72 -54.25 -15.18 16.03
N ASP A 73 -54.73 -16.45 16.20
CA ASP A 73 -56.04 -16.74 16.77
C ASP A 73 -56.01 -16.51 18.27
N ALA A 74 -56.82 -15.55 18.73
CA ALA A 74 -56.93 -15.19 20.15
C ALA A 74 -57.59 -16.31 21.02
N HIS A 75 -58.27 -17.29 20.40
CA HIS A 75 -58.99 -18.36 21.10
C HIS A 75 -58.17 -19.65 21.18
N LEU A 76 -56.90 -19.66 20.70
CA LEU A 76 -56.03 -20.82 20.72
C LEU A 76 -55.73 -21.19 22.18
N ASN A 77 -55.96 -22.46 22.55
CA ASN A 77 -55.55 -22.97 23.86
C ASN A 77 -54.03 -23.09 23.96
N ASP A 78 -53.50 -23.20 25.18
CA ASP A 78 -52.05 -23.18 25.41
C ASP A 78 -51.33 -24.36 24.75
N ALA A 79 -51.93 -25.53 24.67
CA ALA A 79 -51.35 -26.70 24.03
C ALA A 79 -51.25 -26.56 22.49
N ASP A 80 -52.31 -26.01 21.86
CA ASP A 80 -52.28 -25.72 20.44
C ASP A 80 -51.36 -24.53 20.11
N ARG A 81 -51.25 -23.55 21.03
CA ARG A 81 -50.29 -22.49 20.90
C ARG A 81 -48.84 -22.96 20.95
N GLU A 82 -48.51 -23.84 21.89
CA GLU A 82 -47.19 -24.50 21.94
C GLU A 82 -46.95 -25.32 20.67
N ARG A 83 -47.91 -26.11 20.24
CA ARG A 83 -47.82 -26.92 19.02
C ARG A 83 -47.58 -26.07 17.77
N ALA A 84 -48.31 -24.97 17.62
CA ALA A 84 -48.13 -24.03 16.53
C ALA A 84 -46.77 -23.33 16.59
N GLY A 85 -46.31 -22.90 17.78
CA GLY A 85 -45.00 -22.27 17.96
C GLY A 85 -43.84 -23.21 17.66
N LEU A 86 -43.92 -24.48 18.09
CA LEU A 86 -42.92 -25.52 17.75
C LEU A 86 -42.91 -25.82 16.24
N GLY A 87 -44.09 -25.86 15.61
CA GLY A 87 -44.24 -26.07 14.18
C GLY A 87 -43.66 -24.89 13.37
N LEU A 88 -43.96 -23.67 13.79
CA LEU A 88 -43.39 -22.47 13.19
C LEU A 88 -41.85 -22.46 13.27
N ALA A 89 -41.32 -22.76 14.46
CA ALA A 89 -39.87 -22.87 14.64
C ALA A 89 -39.22 -23.90 13.71
N ALA A 90 -39.86 -25.09 13.59
CA ALA A 90 -39.39 -26.14 12.68
C ALA A 90 -39.38 -25.67 11.22
N ALA A 91 -40.47 -25.04 10.76
CA ALA A 91 -40.57 -24.49 9.41
C ALA A 91 -39.52 -23.37 9.15
N CYS A 92 -39.24 -22.53 10.15
CA CYS A 92 -38.20 -21.49 10.06
C CYS A 92 -36.79 -22.10 10.06
N ILE A 93 -36.56 -23.18 10.84
CA ILE A 93 -35.28 -23.92 10.84
C ILE A 93 -35.02 -24.52 9.44
N GLU A 94 -36.00 -25.17 8.84
CA GLU A 94 -35.85 -25.70 7.48
C GLU A 94 -35.56 -24.65 6.42
N ARG A 95 -36.01 -23.42 6.64
CA ARG A 95 -35.72 -22.24 5.77
C ARG A 95 -34.49 -21.48 6.16
N THR A 96 -33.70 -21.93 7.14
CA THR A 96 -32.54 -21.22 7.71
C THR A 96 -32.84 -19.78 8.20
N ARG A 97 -34.09 -19.52 8.58
CA ARG A 97 -34.49 -18.24 9.17
C ARG A 97 -34.28 -18.28 10.68
N ILE A 98 -33.02 -18.31 11.10
CA ILE A 98 -32.63 -18.51 12.51
C ILE A 98 -33.25 -17.46 13.44
N GLY A 99 -33.30 -16.20 13.02
CA GLY A 99 -33.91 -15.12 13.82
C GLY A 99 -35.40 -15.33 14.08
N GLU A 100 -36.17 -15.76 13.06
CA GLU A 100 -37.59 -16.04 13.17
C GLU A 100 -37.82 -17.31 14.03
N ALA A 101 -36.98 -18.34 13.88
CA ALA A 101 -37.03 -19.55 14.70
C ALA A 101 -36.79 -19.21 16.18
N LYS A 102 -35.77 -18.40 16.51
CA LYS A 102 -35.50 -17.92 17.87
C LYS A 102 -36.70 -17.15 18.43
N ALA A 103 -37.31 -16.28 17.62
CA ALA A 103 -38.49 -15.54 18.03
C ALA A 103 -39.71 -16.43 18.35
N ALA A 104 -39.94 -17.47 17.51
CA ALA A 104 -41.03 -18.42 17.73
C ALA A 104 -40.82 -19.24 19.02
N LEU A 105 -39.60 -19.61 19.37
CA LEU A 105 -39.27 -20.41 20.56
C LEU A 105 -39.27 -19.59 21.86
N LYS A 106 -39.08 -18.28 21.80
CA LYS A 106 -38.80 -17.41 22.96
C LYS A 106 -39.87 -17.53 24.06
N PHE A 107 -41.12 -17.62 23.69
CA PHE A 107 -42.24 -17.54 24.63
C PHE A 107 -42.89 -18.91 24.90
N LEU A 108 -42.35 -20.01 24.35
CA LEU A 108 -42.85 -21.34 24.61
C LEU A 108 -42.37 -21.81 25.98
N PRO A 109 -43.17 -22.69 26.65
CA PRO A 109 -42.74 -23.32 27.89
C PRO A 109 -41.53 -24.22 27.66
N ALA A 110 -40.77 -24.43 28.73
CA ALA A 110 -39.65 -25.36 28.69
C ALA A 110 -40.19 -26.79 28.45
N SER A 111 -39.68 -27.44 27.37
CA SER A 111 -40.02 -28.82 27.04
C SER A 111 -38.87 -29.45 26.24
N SER A 112 -38.77 -30.77 26.25
CA SER A 112 -37.74 -31.50 25.47
C SER A 112 -37.87 -31.20 23.97
N ARG A 113 -39.10 -30.99 23.47
CA ARG A 113 -39.34 -30.60 22.07
C ARG A 113 -38.84 -29.19 21.74
N LYS A 114 -38.96 -28.26 22.70
CA LYS A 114 -38.38 -26.92 22.58
C LYS A 114 -36.85 -27.01 22.58
N ALA A 115 -36.25 -27.71 23.55
CA ALA A 115 -34.81 -27.90 23.66
C ALA A 115 -34.22 -28.52 22.37
N LEU A 116 -34.90 -29.47 21.73
CA LEU A 116 -34.51 -30.03 20.45
C LEU A 116 -34.38 -28.94 19.36
N ARG A 117 -35.35 -28.03 19.26
CA ARG A 117 -35.33 -26.96 18.26
C ARG A 117 -34.30 -25.87 18.57
N GLU A 118 -34.17 -25.53 19.85
CA GLU A 118 -33.13 -24.55 20.29
C GLU A 118 -31.73 -25.11 20.02
N ALA A 119 -31.49 -26.40 20.24
CA ALA A 119 -30.23 -27.06 19.90
C ALA A 119 -29.98 -27.08 18.39
N LEU A 120 -30.98 -27.35 17.57
CA LEU A 120 -30.86 -27.24 16.11
C LEU A 120 -30.54 -25.81 15.66
N VAL A 121 -31.20 -24.81 16.25
CA VAL A 121 -30.91 -23.39 15.99
C VAL A 121 -29.50 -23.02 16.40
N ALA A 122 -29.02 -23.48 17.56
CA ALA A 122 -27.67 -23.23 18.05
C ALA A 122 -26.61 -23.83 17.10
N LEU A 123 -26.83 -25.07 16.62
CA LEU A 123 -25.95 -25.69 15.63
C LEU A 123 -25.92 -24.96 14.29
N LEU A 124 -27.05 -24.46 13.81
CA LEU A 124 -27.14 -23.66 12.60
C LEU A 124 -26.45 -22.29 12.75
N ASP A 125 -26.40 -21.75 13.97
CA ASP A 125 -25.65 -20.53 14.33
C ASP A 125 -24.15 -20.81 14.59
N ASN A 126 -23.73 -22.09 14.49
CA ASN A 126 -22.37 -22.56 14.79
C ASN A 126 -21.97 -22.34 16.27
N ASP A 127 -22.93 -22.31 17.17
CA ASP A 127 -22.76 -22.21 18.62
C ASP A 127 -22.87 -23.60 19.30
N LEU A 128 -21.77 -24.35 19.18
CA LEU A 128 -21.67 -25.70 19.80
C LEU A 128 -21.77 -25.64 21.32
N ALA A 129 -21.30 -24.53 21.92
CA ALA A 129 -21.32 -24.37 23.38
C ALA A 129 -22.76 -24.24 23.90
N ALA A 130 -23.63 -23.52 23.17
CA ALA A 130 -25.05 -23.43 23.48
C ALA A 130 -25.84 -24.72 23.17
N ALA A 131 -25.47 -25.44 22.10
CA ALA A 131 -26.17 -26.65 21.70
C ALA A 131 -25.99 -27.82 22.70
N LYS A 132 -24.80 -27.98 23.26
CA LYS A 132 -24.45 -29.13 24.11
C LYS A 132 -25.33 -29.29 25.35
N PRO A 133 -25.54 -28.28 26.21
CA PRO A 133 -26.43 -28.40 27.37
C PRO A 133 -27.86 -28.66 26.95
N LEU A 134 -28.38 -28.04 25.89
CA LEU A 134 -29.75 -28.24 25.41
C LEU A 134 -29.99 -29.71 25.00
N VAL A 135 -29.04 -30.34 24.31
CA VAL A 135 -29.16 -31.75 23.90
C VAL A 135 -29.11 -32.69 25.12
N ALA A 136 -28.35 -32.34 26.17
CA ALA A 136 -28.26 -33.09 27.41
C ALA A 136 -29.59 -33.07 28.21
N GLU A 137 -30.35 -31.99 28.11
CA GLU A 137 -31.66 -31.80 28.78
C GLU A 137 -32.81 -32.55 28.09
N ILE A 138 -32.63 -33.07 26.86
CA ILE A 138 -33.71 -33.73 26.12
C ILE A 138 -34.03 -35.08 26.74
N ASN A 139 -35.23 -35.21 27.30
CA ASN A 139 -35.83 -36.46 27.75
C ASN A 139 -36.44 -37.21 26.58
N LEU A 140 -35.85 -38.32 26.18
CA LEU A 140 -36.30 -39.14 25.03
C LEU A 140 -37.75 -39.63 25.17
N ALA A 141 -38.26 -39.81 26.41
CA ALA A 141 -39.63 -40.25 26.61
C ALA A 141 -40.67 -39.18 26.28
N GLU A 142 -40.31 -37.94 26.22
CA GLU A 142 -41.16 -36.78 25.87
C GLU A 142 -41.13 -36.45 24.37
N ILE A 143 -40.22 -37.06 23.62
CA ILE A 143 -40.04 -36.80 22.20
C ILE A 143 -40.94 -37.78 21.39
N PRO A 144 -41.75 -37.26 20.48
CA PRO A 144 -42.54 -38.12 19.58
C PRO A 144 -41.61 -39.02 18.74
N PRO A 145 -42.04 -40.25 18.43
CA PRO A 145 -41.22 -41.19 17.65
C PRO A 145 -40.69 -40.62 16.33
N GLN A 146 -41.45 -39.74 15.69
CA GLN A 146 -41.09 -39.07 14.43
C GLN A 146 -39.98 -38.05 14.60
N GLU A 147 -39.78 -37.51 15.82
CA GLU A 147 -38.74 -36.54 16.10
C GLU A 147 -37.47 -37.16 16.72
N LEU A 148 -37.51 -38.43 17.16
CA LEU A 148 -36.38 -39.11 17.81
C LEU A 148 -35.12 -39.16 16.93
N ALA A 149 -35.29 -39.31 15.64
CA ALA A 149 -34.18 -39.35 14.70
C ALA A 149 -33.38 -38.02 14.70
N TRP A 150 -34.03 -36.90 14.89
CA TRP A 150 -33.39 -35.61 14.98
C TRP A 150 -32.58 -35.42 16.28
N VAL A 151 -33.02 -36.02 17.37
CA VAL A 151 -32.24 -36.02 18.62
C VAL A 151 -30.96 -36.83 18.44
N TYR A 152 -31.05 -38.03 17.84
CA TYR A 152 -29.84 -38.83 17.54
C TYR A 152 -28.96 -38.15 16.51
N ALA A 153 -29.51 -37.45 15.52
CA ALA A 153 -28.75 -36.63 14.58
C ALA A 153 -27.96 -35.53 15.29
N LEU A 154 -28.62 -34.82 16.22
CA LEU A 154 -27.94 -33.79 17.03
C LEU A 154 -26.82 -34.39 17.89
N ARG A 155 -27.06 -35.53 18.53
CA ARG A 155 -26.03 -36.23 19.31
C ARG A 155 -24.90 -36.72 18.43
N TRP A 156 -25.16 -37.17 17.22
CA TRP A 156 -24.15 -37.53 16.22
C TRP A 156 -23.30 -36.29 15.85
N MET A 157 -23.95 -35.18 15.53
CA MET A 157 -23.24 -33.94 15.15
C MET A 157 -22.36 -33.40 16.28
N LEU A 158 -22.85 -33.47 17.54
CA LEU A 158 -22.05 -33.08 18.69
C LEU A 158 -20.88 -34.05 18.94
N ALA A 159 -21.09 -35.34 18.85
CA ALA A 159 -20.03 -36.35 18.96
C ALA A 159 -18.96 -36.15 17.89
N ALA A 160 -19.36 -35.78 16.67
CA ALA A 160 -18.45 -35.46 15.60
C ALA A 160 -17.62 -34.19 15.93
N ALA A 161 -18.23 -33.14 16.47
CA ALA A 161 -17.56 -31.92 16.87
C ALA A 161 -16.55 -32.14 18.04
N GLU A 162 -16.82 -33.08 18.92
CA GLU A 162 -15.98 -33.45 20.05
C GLU A 162 -14.91 -34.51 19.73
N GLY A 163 -14.97 -35.12 18.55
CA GLY A 163 -14.04 -36.19 18.17
C GLY A 163 -14.39 -37.56 18.78
N ASP A 164 -15.62 -37.75 19.26
CA ASP A 164 -16.09 -38.99 19.84
C ASP A 164 -16.56 -39.98 18.75
N ASN A 165 -15.62 -40.77 18.24
CA ASN A 165 -15.91 -41.80 17.24
C ASN A 165 -16.90 -42.88 17.72
N PHE A 166 -16.93 -43.17 19.02
CA PHE A 166 -17.89 -44.11 19.58
C PHE A 166 -19.30 -43.51 19.56
N GLY A 167 -19.44 -42.28 20.03
CA GLY A 167 -20.72 -41.54 19.98
C GLY A 167 -21.24 -41.37 18.57
N ILE A 168 -20.37 -41.08 17.57
CA ILE A 168 -20.76 -41.05 16.15
C ILE A 168 -21.44 -42.36 15.73
N ASN A 169 -20.80 -43.51 16.00
CA ASN A 169 -21.32 -44.82 15.54
C ASN A 169 -22.60 -45.20 16.25
N VAL A 170 -22.69 -45.00 17.56
CA VAL A 170 -23.88 -45.31 18.35
C VAL A 170 -25.09 -44.51 17.89
N ASN A 171 -24.90 -43.20 17.65
CA ASN A 171 -25.99 -42.33 17.23
C ASN A 171 -26.40 -42.57 15.76
N LEU A 172 -25.45 -42.89 14.86
CA LEU A 172 -25.77 -43.28 13.48
C LEU A 172 -26.61 -44.57 13.47
N GLU A 173 -26.23 -45.58 14.26
CA GLU A 173 -27.02 -46.83 14.40
C GLU A 173 -28.39 -46.53 15.00
N ALA A 174 -28.48 -45.64 15.98
CA ALA A 174 -29.76 -45.26 16.57
C ALA A 174 -30.70 -44.60 15.56
N VAL A 175 -30.18 -43.70 14.70
CA VAL A 175 -30.95 -43.10 13.59
C VAL A 175 -31.53 -44.17 12.67
N SER A 176 -30.74 -45.20 12.32
CA SER A 176 -31.20 -46.30 11.43
C SER A 176 -32.34 -47.13 12.00
N LYS A 177 -32.48 -47.17 13.33
CA LYS A 177 -33.52 -47.92 14.05
C LYS A 177 -34.80 -47.12 14.31
N THR A 178 -34.85 -45.84 13.95
CA THR A 178 -36.01 -44.98 14.17
C THR A 178 -37.07 -45.20 13.09
N SER A 179 -38.36 -44.98 13.44
CA SER A 179 -39.49 -45.06 12.52
C SER A 179 -39.73 -43.81 11.71
N VAL A 180 -38.67 -43.32 11.04
CA VAL A 180 -38.78 -42.17 10.14
C VAL A 180 -38.90 -42.57 8.69
N SER A 181 -39.45 -41.71 7.84
CA SER A 181 -39.50 -41.95 6.40
C SER A 181 -38.08 -42.08 5.83
N GLU A 182 -37.93 -42.83 4.74
CA GLU A 182 -36.63 -42.99 4.08
C GLU A 182 -36.05 -41.65 3.66
N GLU A 183 -36.89 -40.74 3.21
CA GLU A 183 -36.44 -39.37 2.84
C GLU A 183 -35.88 -38.61 4.05
N GLN A 184 -36.55 -38.66 5.20
CA GLN A 184 -36.06 -38.04 6.42
C GLN A 184 -34.73 -38.65 6.90
N ARG A 185 -34.63 -40.00 6.81
CA ARG A 185 -33.38 -40.71 7.15
C ARG A 185 -32.21 -40.22 6.29
N GLN A 186 -32.41 -40.19 4.98
CA GLN A 186 -31.40 -39.74 4.04
C GLN A 186 -30.95 -38.28 4.32
N ARG A 187 -31.91 -37.40 4.64
CA ARG A 187 -31.58 -36.00 5.05
C ARG A 187 -30.73 -35.97 6.31
N ILE A 188 -31.05 -36.72 7.31
CA ILE A 188 -30.31 -36.83 8.56
C ILE A 188 -28.90 -37.39 8.32
N GLU A 189 -28.78 -38.44 7.50
CA GLU A 189 -27.47 -39.01 7.12
C GLU A 189 -26.59 -38.00 6.39
N ILE A 190 -27.13 -37.26 5.45
CA ILE A 190 -26.42 -36.20 4.74
C ILE A 190 -25.86 -35.16 5.73
N LEU A 191 -26.66 -34.72 6.70
CA LEU A 191 -26.26 -33.74 7.71
C LEU A 191 -25.22 -34.31 8.68
N GLY A 192 -25.43 -35.57 9.15
CA GLY A 192 -24.53 -36.24 10.09
C GLY A 192 -23.15 -36.50 9.48
N TYR A 193 -23.08 -37.04 8.26
CA TYR A 193 -21.81 -37.26 7.55
C TYR A 193 -21.12 -35.92 7.29
N ARG A 194 -21.89 -34.92 6.92
CA ARG A 194 -21.33 -33.59 6.71
C ARG A 194 -20.72 -33.00 7.99
N ALA A 195 -21.39 -33.12 9.13
CA ALA A 195 -20.87 -32.69 10.41
C ALA A 195 -19.56 -33.41 10.75
N SER A 196 -19.50 -34.73 10.54
CA SER A 196 -18.27 -35.50 10.75
C SER A 196 -17.13 -35.08 9.84
N ILE A 197 -17.42 -34.77 8.58
CA ILE A 197 -16.40 -34.28 7.62
C ILE A 197 -15.87 -32.89 8.03
N ILE A 198 -16.76 -31.98 8.42
CA ILE A 198 -16.38 -30.62 8.87
C ILE A 198 -15.55 -30.70 10.15
N ALA A 199 -15.88 -31.56 11.07
CA ALA A 199 -15.13 -31.81 12.29
C ALA A 199 -13.78 -32.54 12.06
N GLY A 200 -13.51 -33.01 10.85
CA GLY A 200 -12.28 -33.72 10.51
C GLY A 200 -12.26 -35.20 10.82
N HIS A 201 -13.38 -35.76 11.22
CA HIS A 201 -13.52 -37.19 11.54
C HIS A 201 -13.94 -37.99 10.30
N VAL A 202 -12.97 -38.23 9.41
CA VAL A 202 -13.18 -38.96 8.15
C VAL A 202 -12.24 -40.15 8.12
N GLU A 203 -12.86 -41.34 7.98
CA GLU A 203 -12.15 -42.62 7.82
C GLU A 203 -12.52 -43.26 6.49
N GLU A 204 -11.79 -44.29 6.03
CA GLU A 204 -12.10 -45.02 4.79
C GLU A 204 -13.49 -45.64 4.80
N ARG A 205 -13.99 -46.08 5.96
CA ARG A 205 -15.37 -46.59 6.09
C ARG A 205 -16.40 -45.48 5.79
N THR A 206 -16.15 -44.23 6.16
CA THR A 206 -16.99 -43.07 5.83
C THR A 206 -17.06 -42.88 4.31
N VAL A 207 -15.92 -42.97 3.65
CA VAL A 207 -15.81 -42.86 2.19
C VAL A 207 -16.56 -44.04 1.51
N SER A 208 -16.40 -45.27 2.01
CA SER A 208 -17.11 -46.43 1.48
C SER A 208 -18.62 -46.26 1.62
N ALA A 209 -19.13 -45.91 2.80
CA ALA A 209 -20.54 -45.67 3.03
C ALA A 209 -21.09 -44.56 2.13
N LEU A 210 -20.38 -43.45 2.00
CA LEU A 210 -20.78 -42.35 1.11
C LEU A 210 -20.74 -42.73 -0.38
N LYS A 211 -19.84 -43.64 -0.81
CA LYS A 211 -19.83 -44.19 -2.17
C LYS A 211 -21.08 -45.01 -2.44
N ASP A 212 -21.44 -45.88 -1.51
CA ASP A 212 -22.64 -46.76 -1.66
C ASP A 212 -23.92 -45.89 -1.66
N LEU A 213 -24.02 -44.91 -0.75
CA LEU A 213 -25.15 -43.97 -0.68
C LEU A 213 -25.24 -43.08 -1.93
N SER A 214 -24.10 -42.58 -2.43
CA SER A 214 -24.06 -41.80 -3.66
C SER A 214 -24.50 -42.63 -4.88
N ALA A 215 -24.07 -43.88 -4.96
CA ALA A 215 -24.46 -44.78 -6.03
C ALA A 215 -25.97 -45.15 -5.94
N ALA A 216 -26.50 -45.40 -4.77
CA ALA A 216 -27.92 -45.67 -4.53
C ALA A 216 -28.79 -44.45 -4.83
N ALA A 217 -28.32 -43.26 -4.50
CA ALA A 217 -29.05 -42.01 -4.74
C ALA A 217 -28.94 -41.49 -6.19
N LYS A 218 -28.22 -42.18 -7.08
CA LYS A 218 -28.04 -41.76 -8.48
C LYS A 218 -29.40 -41.54 -9.15
N ASN A 219 -29.56 -40.42 -9.82
CA ASN A 219 -30.81 -39.96 -10.44
C ASN A 219 -31.93 -39.54 -9.46
N THR A 220 -31.62 -39.39 -8.19
CA THR A 220 -32.53 -38.79 -7.21
C THR A 220 -32.17 -37.33 -6.96
N PRO A 221 -33.09 -36.52 -6.40
CA PRO A 221 -32.75 -35.14 -6.01
C PRO A 221 -31.63 -35.01 -4.97
N LEU A 222 -31.30 -36.08 -4.25
CA LEU A 222 -30.27 -36.13 -3.22
C LEU A 222 -28.89 -36.55 -3.75
N ALA A 223 -28.78 -36.98 -4.99
CA ALA A 223 -27.54 -37.45 -5.61
C ALA A 223 -26.40 -36.49 -5.41
N PHE A 224 -26.63 -35.19 -5.69
CA PHE A 224 -25.61 -34.14 -5.52
C PHE A 224 -25.17 -33.96 -4.06
N ALA A 225 -26.09 -34.05 -3.10
CA ALA A 225 -25.76 -33.90 -1.68
C ALA A 225 -24.82 -35.01 -1.18
N TYR A 226 -25.07 -36.27 -1.58
CA TYR A 226 -24.17 -37.38 -1.27
C TYR A 226 -22.84 -37.31 -1.99
N SER A 227 -22.84 -36.99 -3.29
CA SER A 227 -21.62 -36.84 -4.07
C SER A 227 -20.75 -35.69 -3.54
N ARG A 228 -21.36 -34.60 -3.07
CA ARG A 228 -20.68 -33.50 -2.41
C ARG A 228 -20.03 -33.96 -1.10
N ASN A 229 -20.73 -34.63 -0.24
CA ASN A 229 -20.17 -35.17 1.00
C ASN A 229 -19.03 -36.16 0.72
N LEU A 230 -19.20 -37.04 -0.26
CA LEU A 230 -18.15 -37.96 -0.70
C LEU A 230 -16.90 -37.18 -1.19
N ALA A 231 -17.10 -36.16 -2.00
CA ALA A 231 -15.99 -35.34 -2.49
C ALA A 231 -15.26 -34.61 -1.35
N LEU A 232 -15.99 -34.07 -0.38
CA LEU A 232 -15.39 -33.45 0.80
C LEU A 232 -14.64 -34.45 1.67
N ALA A 233 -15.18 -35.67 1.87
CA ALA A 233 -14.50 -36.75 2.60
C ALA A 233 -13.21 -37.18 1.90
N LEU A 234 -13.24 -37.37 0.58
CA LEU A 234 -12.07 -37.70 -0.22
C LEU A 234 -11.00 -36.56 -0.20
N ALA A 235 -11.45 -35.33 -0.24
CA ALA A 235 -10.56 -34.16 -0.13
C ALA A 235 -9.87 -34.11 1.23
N HIS A 236 -10.60 -34.43 2.30
CA HIS A 236 -10.03 -34.53 3.65
C HIS A 236 -8.94 -35.61 3.71
N LEU A 237 -9.13 -36.76 3.07
CA LEU A 237 -8.12 -37.80 2.93
C LEU A 237 -7.05 -37.53 1.87
N LYS A 238 -6.95 -36.28 1.39
CA LYS A 238 -5.95 -35.82 0.39
C LYS A 238 -6.02 -36.57 -0.96
N ARG A 239 -7.21 -36.92 -1.40
CA ARG A 239 -7.53 -37.60 -2.68
C ARG A 239 -8.31 -36.67 -3.63
N PRO A 240 -7.71 -35.51 -4.06
CA PRO A 240 -8.45 -34.45 -4.77
C PRO A 240 -8.99 -34.89 -6.14
N THR A 241 -8.29 -35.73 -6.86
CA THR A 241 -8.71 -36.21 -8.20
C THR A 241 -9.95 -37.13 -8.10
N GLU A 242 -9.98 -37.98 -7.10
CA GLU A 242 -11.16 -38.83 -6.86
C GLU A 242 -12.34 -38.00 -6.35
N ALA A 243 -12.09 -36.99 -5.52
CA ALA A 243 -13.12 -36.09 -5.05
C ALA A 243 -13.77 -35.30 -6.21
N ALA A 244 -12.96 -34.76 -7.13
CA ALA A 244 -13.47 -34.06 -8.32
C ALA A 244 -14.27 -35.02 -9.24
N ARG A 245 -13.83 -36.29 -9.36
CA ARG A 245 -14.56 -37.32 -10.11
C ARG A 245 -15.90 -37.65 -9.47
N ALA A 246 -15.97 -37.76 -8.15
CA ALA A 246 -17.22 -38.05 -7.44
C ALA A 246 -18.27 -36.93 -7.68
N LEU A 247 -17.87 -35.69 -7.80
CA LEU A 247 -18.76 -34.57 -8.19
C LEU A 247 -19.25 -34.71 -9.64
N ALA A 248 -18.36 -35.09 -10.55
CA ALA A 248 -18.68 -35.23 -11.96
C ALA A 248 -19.63 -36.43 -12.22
N GLU A 249 -19.55 -37.47 -11.40
CA GLU A 249 -20.38 -38.69 -11.51
C GLU A 249 -21.77 -38.54 -10.87
N SER A 250 -22.11 -37.41 -10.27
CA SER A 250 -23.40 -37.14 -9.64
C SER A 250 -24.60 -37.16 -10.62
N GLY A 251 -24.33 -37.24 -11.93
CA GLY A 251 -25.34 -37.21 -13.00
C GLY A 251 -25.62 -35.77 -13.49
N PRO A 252 -26.60 -35.61 -14.38
CA PRO A 252 -26.96 -34.29 -14.89
C PRO A 252 -27.55 -33.42 -13.78
N LEU A 253 -26.87 -32.28 -13.50
CA LEU A 253 -27.28 -31.36 -12.46
C LEU A 253 -28.01 -30.14 -13.03
N PRO A 254 -28.96 -29.55 -12.30
CA PRO A 254 -29.47 -28.23 -12.60
C PRO A 254 -28.33 -27.19 -12.61
N ALA A 255 -28.48 -26.13 -13.42
CA ALA A 255 -27.37 -25.14 -13.63
C ALA A 255 -26.79 -24.57 -12.34
N ASN A 256 -27.59 -24.29 -11.33
CA ASN A 256 -27.12 -23.79 -10.04
C ASN A 256 -26.29 -24.84 -9.27
N ARG A 257 -26.66 -26.12 -9.35
CA ARG A 257 -25.91 -27.23 -8.72
C ARG A 257 -24.62 -27.54 -9.50
N GLN A 258 -24.67 -27.43 -10.82
CA GLN A 258 -23.47 -27.57 -11.64
C GLN A 258 -22.43 -26.49 -11.28
N ALA A 259 -22.85 -25.23 -11.11
CA ALA A 259 -21.97 -24.18 -10.66
C ALA A 259 -21.30 -24.48 -9.29
N GLU A 260 -22.08 -25.01 -8.34
CA GLU A 260 -21.54 -25.40 -7.03
C GLU A 260 -20.57 -26.58 -7.14
N ALA A 261 -20.89 -27.58 -7.98
CA ALA A 261 -20.02 -28.72 -8.22
C ALA A 261 -18.66 -28.27 -8.82
N ASP A 262 -18.71 -27.42 -9.82
CA ASP A 262 -17.49 -26.90 -10.47
C ASP A 262 -16.67 -26.03 -9.51
N LEU A 263 -17.31 -25.17 -8.72
CA LEU A 263 -16.63 -24.40 -7.66
C LEU A 263 -15.92 -25.31 -6.67
N LEU A 264 -16.64 -26.32 -6.14
CA LEU A 264 -16.10 -27.24 -5.15
C LEU A 264 -14.97 -28.09 -5.74
N ALA A 265 -15.14 -28.61 -6.95
CA ALA A 265 -14.11 -29.36 -7.67
C ALA A 265 -12.86 -28.51 -7.88
N GLY A 266 -13.02 -27.26 -8.29
CA GLY A 266 -11.91 -26.33 -8.47
C GLY A 266 -11.14 -26.03 -7.17
N LEU A 267 -11.86 -25.83 -6.07
CA LEU A 267 -11.25 -25.60 -4.75
C LEU A 267 -10.53 -26.87 -4.23
N ILE A 268 -11.10 -28.04 -4.44
CA ILE A 268 -10.51 -29.33 -4.00
C ILE A 268 -9.25 -29.66 -4.81
N LEU A 269 -9.30 -29.49 -6.14
CA LEU A 269 -8.13 -29.71 -7.01
C LEU A 269 -7.00 -28.70 -6.74
N GLY A 270 -7.36 -27.61 -6.12
CA GLY A 270 -6.46 -26.53 -5.79
C GLY A 270 -6.42 -25.42 -6.87
N PRO A 271 -6.68 -24.17 -6.49
CA PRO A 271 -6.68 -23.04 -7.44
C PRO A 271 -5.36 -22.84 -8.17
N ASN A 272 -4.24 -23.28 -7.58
CA ASN A 272 -2.90 -23.20 -8.16
C ASN A 272 -2.68 -24.22 -9.27
N THR A 273 -3.51 -25.27 -9.38
CA THR A 273 -3.41 -26.25 -10.46
C THR A 273 -4.21 -25.81 -11.69
N SER A 274 -3.73 -26.16 -12.88
CA SER A 274 -4.48 -25.87 -14.12
C SER A 274 -5.88 -26.49 -14.11
N ALA A 275 -6.01 -27.75 -13.66
CA ALA A 275 -7.30 -28.44 -13.58
C ALA A 275 -8.25 -27.74 -12.60
N GLY A 276 -7.74 -27.27 -11.46
CA GLY A 276 -8.52 -26.48 -10.49
C GLY A 276 -9.01 -25.17 -11.08
N ARG A 277 -8.13 -24.43 -11.75
CA ARG A 277 -8.49 -23.16 -12.41
C ARG A 277 -9.54 -23.34 -13.50
N GLU A 278 -9.45 -24.39 -14.32
CA GLU A 278 -10.48 -24.66 -15.35
C GLU A 278 -11.87 -24.87 -14.71
N ARG A 279 -11.96 -25.63 -13.63
CA ARG A 279 -13.25 -25.80 -12.91
C ARG A 279 -13.73 -24.49 -12.29
N LEU A 280 -12.83 -23.69 -11.74
CA LEU A 280 -13.20 -22.36 -11.22
C LEU A 280 -13.68 -21.42 -12.31
N LYS A 281 -13.08 -21.46 -13.50
CA LYS A 281 -13.56 -20.70 -14.66
C LYS A 281 -14.95 -21.15 -15.11
N ASP A 282 -15.24 -22.46 -15.09
CA ASP A 282 -16.56 -22.98 -15.42
C ASP A 282 -17.61 -22.53 -14.40
N ALA A 283 -17.29 -22.55 -13.12
CA ALA A 283 -18.12 -21.98 -12.06
C ALA A 283 -18.36 -20.48 -12.24
N ALA A 284 -17.33 -19.72 -12.63
CA ALA A 284 -17.43 -18.27 -12.88
C ALA A 284 -18.28 -17.93 -14.11
N LYS A 285 -18.34 -18.79 -15.13
CA LYS A 285 -19.21 -18.62 -16.31
C LYS A 285 -20.69 -18.85 -16.01
N ASN A 286 -21.02 -19.67 -15.02
CA ASN A 286 -22.39 -20.09 -14.78
C ASN A 286 -23.22 -18.98 -14.12
N GLN A 287 -24.23 -18.47 -14.83
CA GLN A 287 -25.04 -17.32 -14.41
C GLN A 287 -26.08 -17.61 -13.31
N SER A 288 -26.32 -18.88 -12.99
CA SER A 288 -27.43 -19.28 -12.11
C SER A 288 -27.24 -18.86 -10.63
N ASN A 289 -25.98 -18.63 -10.18
CA ASN A 289 -25.69 -18.30 -8.80
C ASN A 289 -24.58 -17.23 -8.71
N PRO A 290 -24.93 -15.95 -8.48
CA PRO A 290 -23.95 -14.88 -8.36
C PRO A 290 -22.91 -15.10 -7.24
N SER A 291 -23.31 -15.64 -6.10
CA SER A 291 -22.39 -15.89 -4.98
C SER A 291 -21.32 -16.93 -5.32
N VAL A 292 -21.67 -17.98 -6.03
CA VAL A 292 -20.73 -19.00 -6.52
C VAL A 292 -19.74 -18.36 -7.51
N ARG A 293 -20.23 -17.52 -8.41
CA ARG A 293 -19.38 -16.81 -9.38
C ARG A 293 -18.36 -15.90 -8.69
N ILE A 294 -18.80 -15.10 -7.72
CA ILE A 294 -17.91 -14.21 -6.94
C ILE A 294 -16.86 -15.04 -6.19
N THR A 295 -17.26 -16.15 -5.57
CA THR A 295 -16.34 -17.03 -4.85
C THR A 295 -15.31 -17.66 -5.80
N ALA A 296 -15.72 -18.07 -6.99
CA ALA A 296 -14.82 -18.61 -8.01
C ALA A 296 -13.80 -17.54 -8.49
N LEU A 297 -14.27 -16.31 -8.71
CA LEU A 297 -13.37 -15.19 -9.07
C LEU A 297 -12.35 -14.91 -7.96
N HIS A 298 -12.76 -14.89 -6.70
CA HIS A 298 -11.84 -14.70 -5.57
C HIS A 298 -10.83 -15.86 -5.47
N ALA A 299 -11.25 -17.11 -5.71
CA ALA A 299 -10.33 -18.24 -5.71
C ALA A 299 -9.30 -18.18 -6.86
N LEU A 300 -9.71 -17.70 -8.03
CA LEU A 300 -8.81 -17.48 -9.17
C LEU A 300 -7.79 -16.37 -8.89
N VAL A 301 -8.20 -15.26 -8.26
CA VAL A 301 -7.27 -14.20 -7.83
C VAL A 301 -6.32 -14.72 -6.76
N PHE A 302 -6.86 -15.45 -5.77
CA PHE A 302 -6.07 -16.02 -4.69
C PHE A 302 -4.95 -16.95 -5.21
N ALA A 303 -5.20 -17.71 -6.28
CA ALA A 303 -4.18 -18.57 -6.89
C ALA A 303 -2.91 -17.78 -7.29
N ALA A 304 -3.09 -16.62 -7.87
CA ALA A 304 -1.98 -15.75 -8.26
C ALA A 304 -1.30 -15.08 -7.05
N GLU A 305 -2.09 -14.62 -6.08
CA GLU A 305 -1.58 -13.99 -4.84
C GLU A 305 -0.80 -15.01 -3.98
N ASP A 306 -1.25 -16.25 -3.91
CA ASP A 306 -0.60 -17.32 -3.14
C ASP A 306 0.76 -17.70 -3.73
N GLU A 307 0.89 -17.77 -5.05
CA GLU A 307 2.19 -17.99 -5.70
C GLU A 307 3.14 -16.81 -5.48
N LEU A 308 2.63 -15.59 -5.50
CA LEU A 308 3.43 -14.41 -5.14
C LEU A 308 3.90 -14.46 -3.68
N ALA A 309 3.02 -14.88 -2.77
CA ALA A 309 3.33 -15.04 -1.35
C ALA A 309 4.37 -16.15 -1.07
N LYS A 310 4.45 -17.17 -1.94
CA LYS A 310 5.47 -18.22 -1.93
C LYS A 310 6.80 -17.78 -2.55
N ASN A 311 6.91 -16.50 -2.95
CA ASN A 311 8.05 -15.94 -3.65
C ASN A 311 8.30 -16.55 -5.04
N ASN A 312 7.20 -16.90 -5.74
CA ASN A 312 7.22 -17.40 -7.11
C ASN A 312 6.57 -16.40 -8.10
N PRO A 313 7.24 -15.26 -8.38
CA PRO A 313 6.66 -14.17 -9.17
C PRO A 313 6.40 -14.55 -10.63
N THR A 314 7.16 -15.49 -11.18
CA THR A 314 6.99 -15.94 -12.56
C THR A 314 5.68 -16.69 -12.74
N GLU A 315 5.38 -17.65 -11.87
CA GLU A 315 4.14 -18.41 -11.91
C GLU A 315 2.94 -17.52 -11.52
N ALA A 316 3.10 -16.68 -10.51
CA ALA A 316 2.08 -15.69 -10.13
C ALA A 316 1.67 -14.82 -11.33
N LYS A 317 2.64 -14.35 -12.11
CA LYS A 317 2.40 -13.56 -13.32
C LYS A 317 1.74 -14.39 -14.43
N ALA A 318 2.16 -15.64 -14.61
CA ALA A 318 1.56 -16.55 -15.59
C ALA A 318 0.09 -16.80 -15.28
N ILE A 319 -0.24 -17.16 -14.04
CA ILE A 319 -1.62 -17.36 -13.57
C ILE A 319 -2.43 -16.07 -13.70
N SER A 320 -1.86 -14.93 -13.30
CA SER A 320 -2.54 -13.64 -13.41
C SER A 320 -2.95 -13.32 -14.85
N ASN A 321 -2.04 -13.50 -15.80
CA ASN A 321 -2.32 -13.23 -17.21
C ASN A 321 -3.35 -14.23 -17.76
N GLU A 322 -3.23 -15.52 -17.43
CA GLU A 322 -4.18 -16.57 -17.83
C GLU A 322 -5.61 -16.22 -17.40
N VAL A 323 -5.78 -15.85 -16.13
CA VAL A 323 -7.10 -15.54 -15.57
C VAL A 323 -7.59 -14.18 -16.08
N TYR A 324 -6.70 -13.19 -16.20
CA TYR A 324 -7.05 -11.90 -16.78
C TYR A 324 -7.54 -12.03 -18.23
N ASP A 325 -6.84 -12.81 -19.05
CA ASP A 325 -7.24 -13.07 -20.44
C ASP A 325 -8.60 -13.79 -20.49
N PHE A 326 -8.85 -14.71 -19.58
CA PHE A 326 -10.17 -15.32 -19.42
C PHE A 326 -11.25 -14.27 -19.15
N LEU A 327 -10.99 -13.29 -18.26
CA LEU A 327 -11.92 -12.22 -17.94
C LEU A 327 -12.08 -11.19 -19.06
N MET A 328 -11.09 -11.07 -19.95
CA MET A 328 -11.06 -10.09 -21.04
C MET A 328 -11.52 -10.64 -22.38
N ARG A 329 -11.67 -11.95 -22.56
CA ARG A 329 -12.14 -12.57 -23.82
C ARG A 329 -13.56 -12.17 -24.23
N HIS A 330 -13.90 -10.98 -23.96
CA HIS A 330 -15.17 -10.32 -24.17
C HIS A 330 -15.54 -10.11 -25.65
N ASN A 331 -14.54 -10.11 -26.54
CA ASN A 331 -14.76 -9.69 -27.92
C ASN A 331 -15.24 -10.79 -28.88
N ASP A 332 -15.31 -12.04 -28.44
CA ASP A 332 -15.59 -13.18 -29.34
C ASP A 332 -17.05 -13.70 -29.29
N GLY A 333 -18.03 -12.88 -28.91
CA GLY A 333 -19.43 -13.27 -28.90
C GLY A 333 -19.84 -14.32 -27.86
N GLN A 334 -18.89 -15.03 -27.30
CA GLN A 334 -19.16 -16.08 -26.28
C GLN A 334 -19.18 -15.55 -24.84
N LEU A 335 -18.77 -14.33 -24.63
CA LEU A 335 -18.66 -13.72 -23.29
C LEU A 335 -19.72 -12.69 -22.97
N ALA A 336 -20.77 -12.65 -23.73
CA ALA A 336 -22.04 -12.14 -23.23
C ALA A 336 -22.43 -12.75 -21.86
N PHE A 337 -21.77 -13.83 -21.48
CA PHE A 337 -22.01 -14.60 -20.25
C PHE A 337 -21.31 -14.09 -18.99
N LEU A 338 -20.15 -13.46 -19.11
CA LEU A 338 -19.49 -12.77 -17.99
C LEU A 338 -19.86 -11.30 -17.97
N CYS A 339 -20.59 -10.90 -19.00
CA CYS A 339 -20.83 -9.51 -19.25
C CYS A 339 -21.82 -8.88 -18.31
N PRO A 340 -21.56 -7.79 -18.17
CA PRO A 340 -21.65 -6.68 -17.25
C PRO A 340 -23.02 -5.99 -17.23
N ARG A 341 -24.06 -6.63 -17.65
CA ARG A 341 -25.43 -6.15 -17.41
C ARG A 341 -26.03 -6.67 -16.09
N ASP A 342 -25.32 -7.61 -15.43
CA ASP A 342 -25.69 -7.98 -14.08
C ASP A 342 -24.86 -7.15 -13.07
N PRO A 343 -25.44 -6.08 -12.51
CA PRO A 343 -24.73 -5.19 -11.57
C PRO A 343 -24.26 -5.92 -10.31
N LYS A 344 -24.76 -7.16 -10.07
CA LYS A 344 -24.39 -7.94 -8.88
C LYS A 344 -23.00 -8.56 -8.91
N ILE A 345 -22.37 -8.62 -10.08
CA ILE A 345 -21.03 -9.23 -10.23
C ILE A 345 -20.06 -8.35 -11.02
N LEU A 346 -20.51 -7.25 -11.60
CA LEU A 346 -19.66 -6.35 -12.38
C LEU A 346 -18.52 -5.80 -11.56
N ASP A 347 -18.81 -5.38 -10.34
CA ASP A 347 -17.82 -4.91 -9.40
C ASP A 347 -16.79 -5.99 -9.02
N ALA A 348 -17.23 -7.24 -8.81
CA ALA A 348 -16.34 -8.36 -8.53
C ALA A 348 -15.41 -8.68 -9.73
N ILE A 349 -15.89 -8.56 -10.96
CA ILE A 349 -15.09 -8.74 -12.17
C ILE A 349 -14.04 -7.63 -12.29
N HIS A 350 -14.43 -6.37 -12.11
CA HIS A 350 -13.49 -5.25 -12.16
C HIS A 350 -12.42 -5.39 -11.07
N LEU A 351 -12.83 -5.73 -9.85
CA LEU A 351 -11.89 -5.94 -8.76
C LEU A 351 -10.91 -7.09 -9.05
N ALA A 352 -11.41 -8.23 -9.53
CA ALA A 352 -10.56 -9.36 -9.90
C ALA A 352 -9.54 -8.98 -10.99
N ARG A 353 -9.97 -8.25 -12.03
CA ARG A 353 -9.08 -7.72 -13.07
C ARG A 353 -8.00 -6.81 -12.47
N ALA A 354 -8.40 -5.91 -11.59
CA ALA A 354 -7.48 -4.98 -10.94
C ALA A 354 -6.42 -5.71 -10.10
N GLN A 355 -6.84 -6.66 -9.27
CA GLN A 355 -5.95 -7.45 -8.40
C GLN A 355 -5.00 -8.34 -9.21
N LEU A 356 -5.50 -9.04 -10.23
CA LEU A 356 -4.67 -9.87 -11.10
C LEU A 356 -3.59 -9.05 -11.82
N MET A 357 -3.95 -7.88 -12.35
CA MET A 357 -2.96 -7.02 -13.01
C MET A 357 -1.94 -6.41 -12.04
N LEU A 358 -2.36 -6.16 -10.79
CA LEU A 358 -1.44 -5.74 -9.74
C LEU A 358 -0.41 -6.84 -9.44
N VAL A 359 -0.85 -8.09 -9.31
CA VAL A 359 0.04 -9.26 -9.12
C VAL A 359 0.95 -9.48 -10.32
N ALA A 360 0.44 -9.31 -11.54
CA ALA A 360 1.24 -9.40 -12.77
C ALA A 360 2.27 -8.27 -12.93
N GLY A 361 2.22 -7.25 -12.06
CA GLY A 361 3.07 -6.07 -12.14
C GLY A 361 2.64 -5.03 -13.19
N ASN A 362 1.48 -5.23 -13.82
CA ASN A 362 0.91 -4.28 -14.77
C ASN A 362 0.01 -3.26 -14.05
N ARG A 363 0.65 -2.27 -13.45
CA ARG A 363 -0.01 -1.30 -12.58
C ARG A 363 -0.98 -0.40 -13.30
N GLU A 364 -0.70 -0.07 -14.56
CA GLU A 364 -1.59 0.76 -15.39
C GLU A 364 -2.94 0.06 -15.63
N LYS A 365 -2.92 -1.22 -16.04
CA LYS A 365 -4.15 -1.99 -16.20
C LYS A 365 -4.86 -2.26 -14.87
N ALA A 366 -4.10 -2.41 -13.78
CA ALA A 366 -4.66 -2.56 -12.44
C ALA A 366 -5.41 -1.30 -12.02
N ARG A 367 -4.81 -0.13 -12.27
CA ARG A 367 -5.41 1.18 -12.00
C ARG A 367 -6.70 1.36 -12.81
N GLN A 368 -6.63 1.14 -14.12
CA GLN A 368 -7.79 1.30 -15.00
C GLN A 368 -8.97 0.42 -14.54
N ALA A 369 -8.73 -0.86 -14.25
CA ALA A 369 -9.79 -1.75 -13.81
C ALA A 369 -10.38 -1.37 -12.44
N ALA A 370 -9.59 -0.81 -11.53
CA ALA A 370 -10.08 -0.32 -10.25
C ALA A 370 -10.85 1.00 -10.40
N GLU A 371 -10.45 1.89 -11.31
CA GLU A 371 -11.18 3.10 -11.67
C GLU A 371 -12.51 2.77 -12.37
N ASP A 372 -12.53 1.77 -13.28
CA ASP A 372 -13.73 1.25 -13.91
C ASP A 372 -14.77 0.80 -12.86
N LEU A 373 -14.32 0.07 -11.81
CA LEU A 373 -15.21 -0.32 -10.71
C LEU A 373 -15.86 0.89 -10.03
N LEU A 374 -15.04 1.87 -9.66
CA LEU A 374 -15.52 3.06 -8.95
C LEU A 374 -16.43 3.94 -9.82
N HIS A 375 -16.22 3.94 -11.12
CA HIS A 375 -17.05 4.66 -12.09
C HIS A 375 -18.37 3.94 -12.38
N ASP A 376 -18.29 2.64 -12.70
CA ASP A 376 -19.44 1.88 -13.16
C ASP A 376 -20.38 1.45 -12.02
N VAL A 377 -19.79 1.20 -10.81
CA VAL A 377 -20.55 0.78 -9.63
C VAL A 377 -20.13 1.59 -8.39
N PRO A 378 -20.41 2.90 -8.35
CA PRO A 378 -19.91 3.79 -7.28
C PRO A 378 -20.39 3.42 -5.87
N ALA A 379 -21.54 2.75 -5.75
CA ALA A 379 -22.10 2.27 -4.48
C ALA A 379 -21.70 0.82 -4.14
N SER A 380 -20.71 0.25 -4.84
CA SER A 380 -20.25 -1.12 -4.58
C SER A 380 -19.69 -1.28 -3.17
N PRO A 381 -20.02 -2.36 -2.47
CA PRO A 381 -19.35 -2.73 -1.21
C PRO A 381 -17.86 -3.03 -1.41
N LEU A 382 -17.42 -3.28 -2.65
CA LEU A 382 -16.03 -3.54 -3.02
C LEU A 382 -15.23 -2.26 -3.34
N ALA A 383 -15.86 -1.08 -3.33
CA ALA A 383 -15.22 0.21 -3.63
C ALA A 383 -13.96 0.45 -2.76
N ARG A 384 -14.02 -0.01 -1.50
CA ARG A 384 -12.89 0.08 -0.57
C ARG A 384 -11.68 -0.76 -1.03
N GLU A 385 -11.90 -1.97 -1.53
CA GLU A 385 -10.83 -2.83 -2.05
C GLU A 385 -10.29 -2.31 -3.39
N ALA A 386 -11.14 -1.72 -4.22
CA ALA A 386 -10.70 -1.02 -5.44
C ALA A 386 -9.77 0.16 -5.08
N THR A 387 -10.17 1.00 -4.12
CA THR A 387 -9.33 2.11 -3.63
C THR A 387 -8.01 1.61 -3.06
N ARG A 388 -8.02 0.47 -2.35
CA ARG A 388 -6.80 -0.18 -1.88
C ARG A 388 -5.89 -0.61 -3.03
N THR A 389 -6.47 -1.17 -4.09
CA THR A 389 -5.71 -1.57 -5.29
C THR A 389 -5.10 -0.36 -5.98
N LEU A 390 -5.83 0.76 -6.07
CA LEU A 390 -5.30 2.03 -6.57
C LEU A 390 -4.12 2.54 -5.73
N ALA A 391 -4.24 2.48 -4.41
CA ALA A 391 -3.16 2.88 -3.51
C ALA A 391 -1.90 2.03 -3.72
N LEU A 392 -2.06 0.70 -3.84
CA LEU A 392 -0.94 -0.22 -4.07
C LEU A 392 -0.31 -0.04 -5.46
N ALA A 393 -1.11 0.19 -6.49
CA ALA A 393 -0.62 0.48 -7.84
C ALA A 393 0.20 1.78 -7.85
N ALA A 394 -0.36 2.86 -7.28
CA ALA A 394 0.32 4.14 -7.16
C ALA A 394 1.62 4.04 -6.35
N TRP A 395 1.60 3.32 -5.22
CA TRP A 395 2.81 3.06 -4.44
C TRP A 395 3.88 2.33 -5.27
N GLY A 396 3.49 1.28 -5.97
CA GLY A 396 4.42 0.50 -6.78
C GLY A 396 5.04 1.29 -7.95
N ASP A 397 4.33 2.28 -8.48
CA ASP A 397 4.83 3.19 -9.52
C ASP A 397 5.70 4.33 -8.96
N GLY A 398 5.79 4.47 -7.63
CA GLY A 398 6.42 5.61 -7.00
C GLY A 398 5.57 6.89 -7.03
N SER A 399 4.30 6.78 -7.42
CA SER A 399 3.31 7.87 -7.40
C SER A 399 2.80 8.10 -5.97
N PHE A 400 3.73 8.43 -5.06
CA PHE A 400 3.46 8.43 -3.63
C PHE A 400 2.40 9.44 -3.21
N ARG A 401 2.30 10.60 -3.86
CA ARG A 401 1.25 11.57 -3.56
C ARG A 401 -0.14 11.02 -3.89
N LEU A 402 -0.26 10.32 -5.02
CA LEU A 402 -1.50 9.65 -5.41
C LEU A 402 -1.82 8.51 -4.45
N ALA A 403 -0.82 7.72 -4.06
CA ALA A 403 -0.98 6.69 -3.04
C ALA A 403 -1.48 7.28 -1.72
N ALA A 404 -0.91 8.41 -1.27
CA ALA A 404 -1.35 9.11 -0.07
C ALA A 404 -2.83 9.50 -0.13
N ASN A 405 -3.29 10.05 -1.27
CA ASN A 405 -4.70 10.42 -1.45
C ASN A 405 -5.63 9.21 -1.31
N HIS A 406 -5.32 8.10 -1.98
CA HIS A 406 -6.14 6.88 -1.86
C HIS A 406 -6.13 6.30 -0.45
N ILE A 407 -4.98 6.31 0.24
CA ILE A 407 -4.88 5.81 1.62
C ILE A 407 -5.64 6.73 2.59
N THR A 408 -5.64 8.04 2.35
CA THR A 408 -6.44 9.00 3.13
C THR A 408 -7.92 8.69 3.01
N THR A 409 -8.42 8.48 1.78
CA THR A 409 -9.81 8.04 1.55
C THR A 409 -10.13 6.73 2.29
N LEU A 410 -9.19 5.76 2.26
CA LEU A 410 -9.35 4.52 3.02
C LEU A 410 -9.42 4.75 4.54
N SER A 411 -8.74 5.76 5.06
CA SER A 411 -8.73 6.08 6.48
C SER A 411 -10.04 6.69 6.97
N GLU A 412 -10.73 7.46 6.13
CA GLU A 412 -11.97 8.16 6.47
C GLU A 412 -13.10 7.20 6.88
N GLY A 413 -13.19 6.03 6.24
CA GLY A 413 -14.18 5.00 6.58
C GLY A 413 -13.70 3.98 7.62
N THR A 414 -12.61 4.26 8.35
CA THR A 414 -12.04 3.33 9.33
C THR A 414 -12.11 3.92 10.73
N ILE A 415 -12.45 3.09 11.71
CA ILE A 415 -12.51 3.46 13.12
C ILE A 415 -11.28 2.87 13.84
N ASP A 416 -10.94 3.41 15.00
CA ASP A 416 -9.91 2.94 15.92
C ASP A 416 -8.45 3.05 15.40
N THR A 417 -7.57 2.26 15.98
CA THR A 417 -6.13 2.23 15.74
C THR A 417 -5.75 1.93 14.29
N ARG A 418 -6.65 1.33 13.50
CA ARG A 418 -6.42 1.08 12.07
C ARG A 418 -6.44 2.39 11.27
N ARG A 419 -7.30 3.34 11.65
CA ARG A 419 -7.36 4.68 11.05
C ARG A 419 -6.04 5.40 11.23
N ASP A 420 -5.49 5.40 12.43
CA ASP A 420 -4.23 6.08 12.73
C ASP A 420 -3.06 5.45 11.97
N LYS A 421 -3.04 4.12 11.84
CA LYS A 421 -2.04 3.41 11.01
C LYS A 421 -2.15 3.79 9.53
N LEU A 422 -3.35 3.86 8.96
CA LEU A 422 -3.54 4.28 7.58
C LEU A 422 -3.12 5.74 7.37
N ARG A 423 -3.48 6.64 8.28
CA ARG A 423 -3.04 8.05 8.25
C ARG A 423 -1.52 8.16 8.30
N THR A 424 -0.86 7.34 9.12
CA THR A 424 0.60 7.31 9.19
C THR A 424 1.19 6.88 7.84
N VAL A 425 0.67 5.81 7.22
CA VAL A 425 1.14 5.37 5.89
C VAL A 425 0.87 6.44 4.82
N ALA A 426 -0.26 7.16 4.89
CA ALA A 426 -0.53 8.28 3.98
C ALA A 426 0.49 9.42 4.16
N ALA A 427 0.84 9.76 5.41
CA ALA A 427 1.86 10.75 5.70
C ALA A 427 3.26 10.30 5.24
N ASP A 428 3.60 9.00 5.40
CA ASP A 428 4.83 8.40 4.88
C ASP A 428 4.89 8.49 3.35
N CYS A 429 3.78 8.29 2.66
CA CYS A 429 3.71 8.49 1.21
C CYS A 429 3.99 9.94 0.82
N LEU A 430 3.41 10.93 1.52
CA LEU A 430 3.70 12.34 1.28
C LEU A 430 5.18 12.67 1.53
N PHE A 431 5.76 12.08 2.56
CA PHE A 431 7.19 12.20 2.85
C PHE A 431 8.05 11.65 1.70
N LEU A 432 7.73 10.46 1.20
CA LEU A 432 8.41 9.85 0.05
C LEU A 432 8.21 10.66 -1.24
N ALA A 433 7.05 11.30 -1.40
CA ALA A 433 6.79 12.24 -2.49
C ALA A 433 7.59 13.54 -2.36
N LYS A 434 8.39 13.71 -1.29
CA LYS A 434 9.09 14.94 -0.92
C LYS A 434 8.15 16.14 -0.68
N ASP A 435 6.87 15.88 -0.44
CA ASP A 435 5.88 16.89 -0.10
C ASP A 435 5.91 17.15 1.42
N TYR A 436 7.05 17.66 1.87
CA TYR A 436 7.35 17.77 3.30
C TYR A 436 6.39 18.70 4.05
N VAL A 437 5.80 19.67 3.37
CA VAL A 437 4.82 20.59 3.97
C VAL A 437 3.52 19.86 4.29
N LEU A 438 3.00 19.06 3.37
CA LEU A 438 1.78 18.28 3.59
C LEU A 438 2.04 17.11 4.54
N ALA A 439 3.19 16.46 4.42
CA ALA A 439 3.60 15.39 5.33
C ALA A 439 3.68 15.91 6.78
N GLU A 440 4.30 17.09 7.00
CA GLU A 440 4.39 17.71 8.34
C GLU A 440 3.01 17.92 8.96
N LYS A 441 2.07 18.48 8.20
CA LYS A 441 0.69 18.68 8.67
C LYS A 441 0.00 17.37 9.02
N ALA A 442 0.16 16.35 8.18
CA ALA A 442 -0.41 15.02 8.42
C ALA A 442 0.15 14.38 9.70
N TYR A 443 1.48 14.43 9.88
CA TYR A 443 2.10 13.94 11.10
C TYR A 443 1.73 14.75 12.34
N ALA A 444 1.54 16.08 12.21
CA ALA A 444 1.07 16.92 13.32
C ALA A 444 -0.31 16.47 13.84
N THR A 445 -1.22 16.17 12.92
CA THR A 445 -2.55 15.65 13.26
C THR A 445 -2.46 14.31 13.97
N ILE A 446 -1.65 13.37 13.42
CA ILE A 446 -1.46 12.04 14.04
C ILE A 446 -0.86 12.19 15.45
N GLN A 447 0.19 13.01 15.61
CA GLN A 447 0.85 13.24 16.89
C GLN A 447 -0.11 13.74 17.97
N THR A 448 -1.12 14.55 17.59
CA THR A 448 -2.07 15.14 18.54
C THR A 448 -3.26 14.24 18.84
N GLU A 449 -3.70 13.42 17.90
CA GLU A 449 -4.94 12.64 18.00
C GLU A 449 -4.70 11.19 18.43
N THR A 450 -3.51 10.60 18.14
CA THR A 450 -3.29 9.19 18.46
C THR A 450 -3.04 8.93 19.94
N THR A 451 -3.59 7.83 20.41
CA THR A 451 -3.34 7.30 21.76
C THR A 451 -2.21 6.24 21.78
N LEU A 452 -1.66 5.87 20.63
CA LEU A 452 -0.62 4.85 20.50
C LEU A 452 0.78 5.47 20.61
N PRO A 453 1.59 5.12 21.64
CA PRO A 453 2.91 5.71 21.84
C PRO A 453 3.83 5.59 20.62
N ASP A 454 3.87 4.42 19.99
CA ASP A 454 4.73 4.16 18.83
C ASP A 454 4.37 5.05 17.64
N LEU A 455 3.07 5.28 17.39
CA LEU A 455 2.62 6.15 16.32
C LEU A 455 2.84 7.63 16.67
N ALA A 456 2.62 8.03 17.92
CA ALA A 456 2.91 9.39 18.39
C ALA A 456 4.39 9.72 18.23
N PHE A 457 5.27 8.77 18.59
CA PHE A 457 6.70 8.92 18.41
C PHE A 457 7.08 8.98 16.92
N THR A 458 6.58 8.04 16.10
CA THR A 458 6.86 8.02 14.66
C THR A 458 6.43 9.32 14.01
N ALA A 459 5.23 9.79 14.30
CA ALA A 459 4.69 11.05 13.80
C ALA A 459 5.55 12.25 14.23
N PHE A 460 5.95 12.31 15.49
CA PHE A 460 6.85 13.36 15.98
C PHE A 460 8.20 13.36 15.25
N HIS A 461 8.82 12.18 15.12
CA HIS A 461 10.13 12.04 14.46
C HIS A 461 10.07 12.50 13.01
N HIS A 462 9.10 11.98 12.24
CA HIS A 462 8.93 12.35 10.85
C HIS A 462 8.50 13.81 10.67
N ARG A 463 7.71 14.36 11.60
CA ARG A 463 7.35 15.77 11.61
C ARG A 463 8.57 16.68 11.72
N VAL A 464 9.47 16.40 12.68
CA VAL A 464 10.75 17.11 12.83
C VAL A 464 11.58 16.98 11.54
N HIS A 465 11.66 15.77 10.99
CA HIS A 465 12.42 15.51 9.78
C HIS A 465 11.84 16.25 8.55
N CYS A 466 10.51 16.30 8.42
CA CYS A 466 9.85 17.10 7.39
C CYS A 466 10.24 18.60 7.48
N LEU A 467 10.26 19.16 8.68
CA LEU A 467 10.61 20.56 8.88
C LEU A 467 12.06 20.85 8.48
N LEU A 468 12.99 19.96 8.83
CA LEU A 468 14.41 20.07 8.46
C LEU A 468 14.61 19.93 6.95
N LEU A 469 13.83 19.08 6.28
CA LEU A 469 13.94 18.88 4.83
C LEU A 469 13.23 19.95 3.98
N GLN A 470 12.48 20.86 4.59
CA GLN A 470 11.85 21.98 3.86
C GLN A 470 12.84 23.06 3.43
N GLY A 471 13.99 23.17 4.09
CA GLY A 471 15.07 24.08 3.75
C GLY A 471 15.87 24.54 4.97
N ASP A 472 16.99 25.17 4.69
CA ASP A 472 17.98 25.62 5.68
C ASP A 472 17.69 27.05 6.16
N GLU A 473 16.43 27.38 6.40
CA GLU A 473 16.02 28.73 6.81
C GLU A 473 15.86 28.80 8.35
N PRO A 474 16.36 29.88 8.99
CA PRO A 474 16.22 30.05 10.44
C PRO A 474 14.78 30.00 10.96
N ALA A 475 13.81 30.39 10.16
CA ALA A 475 12.39 30.31 10.49
C ALA A 475 11.93 28.85 10.66
N LEU A 476 12.40 27.93 9.81
CA LEU A 476 12.07 26.51 9.91
C LEU A 476 12.72 25.87 11.14
N TRP A 477 13.97 26.20 11.42
CA TRP A 477 14.65 25.72 12.65
C TRP A 477 13.95 26.21 13.91
N ASN A 478 13.50 27.48 13.94
CA ASN A 478 12.73 28.02 15.06
C ASN A 478 11.40 27.27 15.26
N ARG A 479 10.67 27.02 14.17
CA ARG A 479 9.44 26.23 14.20
C ARG A 479 9.70 24.80 14.65
N THR A 480 10.79 24.19 14.22
CA THR A 480 11.19 22.84 14.67
C THR A 480 11.48 22.83 16.17
N ALA A 481 12.19 23.86 16.66
CA ALA A 481 12.44 24.02 18.08
C ALA A 481 11.13 24.14 18.91
N GLU A 482 10.16 24.91 18.42
CA GLU A 482 8.82 25.02 19.03
C GLU A 482 8.09 23.67 19.08
N VAL A 483 8.15 22.87 18.01
CA VAL A 483 7.58 21.52 17.97
C VAL A 483 8.22 20.60 19.02
N ILE A 484 9.54 20.69 19.19
CA ILE A 484 10.27 19.90 20.20
C ILE A 484 9.91 20.36 21.61
N GLU A 485 9.85 21.67 21.85
CA GLU A 485 9.45 22.23 23.15
C GLU A 485 8.01 21.86 23.53
N ASP A 486 7.09 21.94 22.58
CA ASP A 486 5.71 21.55 22.77
C ASP A 486 5.58 20.04 23.07
N ALA A 487 6.29 19.20 22.34
CA ALA A 487 6.35 17.77 22.57
C ALA A 487 6.90 17.44 23.98
N SER A 488 7.93 18.16 24.40
CA SER A 488 8.51 18.01 25.74
C SER A 488 7.52 18.37 26.85
N ARG A 489 6.69 19.40 26.64
CA ARG A 489 5.75 19.92 27.66
C ARG A 489 4.42 19.16 27.67
N LYS A 490 3.87 18.85 26.50
CA LYS A 490 2.47 18.42 26.35
C LYS A 490 2.29 16.93 26.08
N ASN A 491 3.29 16.27 25.49
CA ASN A 491 3.12 14.89 25.01
C ASN A 491 3.95 13.90 25.81
N ARG A 492 3.32 13.26 26.80
CA ARG A 492 3.95 12.22 27.65
C ARG A 492 4.20 10.89 26.91
N LEU A 493 3.65 10.73 25.69
CA LEU A 493 3.84 9.51 24.89
C LEU A 493 5.21 9.46 24.19
N ILE A 494 5.90 10.61 24.11
CA ILE A 494 7.19 10.68 23.43
C ILE A 494 8.32 10.45 24.44
N PRO A 495 9.11 9.37 24.30
CA PRO A 495 10.24 9.09 25.16
C PRO A 495 11.28 10.21 25.16
N ARG A 496 11.88 10.48 26.29
CA ARG A 496 12.84 11.58 26.43
C ARG A 496 14.06 11.39 25.54
N GLU A 497 14.52 10.18 25.37
CA GLU A 497 15.62 9.83 24.46
C GLU A 497 15.33 10.24 23.00
N ARG A 498 14.07 10.24 22.60
CA ARG A 498 13.63 10.63 21.26
C ARG A 498 13.58 12.15 21.10
N LEU A 499 13.24 12.88 22.16
CA LEU A 499 13.37 14.34 22.17
C LEU A 499 14.84 14.76 22.02
N TRP A 500 15.74 14.05 22.68
CA TRP A 500 17.18 14.26 22.55
C TRP A 500 17.67 14.08 21.12
N MET A 501 17.24 13.03 20.44
CA MET A 501 17.58 12.82 19.03
C MET A 501 17.05 13.96 18.15
N ALA A 502 15.85 14.44 18.40
CA ALA A 502 15.28 15.56 17.66
C ALA A 502 16.07 16.86 17.87
N VAL A 503 16.46 17.16 19.12
CA VAL A 503 17.33 18.30 19.46
C VAL A 503 18.67 18.19 18.76
N TRP A 504 19.29 16.98 18.80
CA TRP A 504 20.56 16.74 18.10
C TRP A 504 20.43 17.02 16.61
N ASN A 505 19.44 16.42 15.96
CA ASN A 505 19.25 16.54 14.52
C ASN A 505 19.02 18.00 14.10
N LEU A 506 18.21 18.74 14.84
CA LEU A 506 17.95 20.15 14.58
C LEU A 506 19.23 21.00 14.66
N ILE A 507 20.02 20.82 15.71
CA ILE A 507 21.24 21.61 15.94
C ILE A 507 22.30 21.24 14.91
N ASP A 508 22.46 19.95 14.60
CA ASP A 508 23.44 19.47 13.61
C ASP A 508 23.07 19.89 12.19
N ASP A 509 21.77 19.98 11.89
CA ASP A 509 21.26 20.49 10.61
C ASP A 509 21.65 21.96 10.41
N ALA A 510 21.36 22.82 11.37
CA ALA A 510 21.79 24.23 11.31
C ALA A 510 23.32 24.38 11.19
N ARG A 511 24.10 23.54 11.88
CA ARG A 511 25.55 23.50 11.77
C ARG A 511 26.01 23.06 10.36
N LYS A 512 25.40 22.02 9.79
CA LYS A 512 25.71 21.51 8.44
C LYS A 512 25.35 22.50 7.34
N ALA A 513 24.27 23.27 7.56
CA ALA A 513 23.87 24.38 6.68
C ALA A 513 24.79 25.61 6.74
N ASN A 514 25.94 25.46 7.40
CA ASN A 514 26.93 26.55 7.59
C ASN A 514 26.39 27.77 8.37
N GLN A 515 25.46 27.50 9.32
CA GLN A 515 24.88 28.49 10.24
C GLN A 515 25.26 28.18 11.70
N PRO A 516 26.54 28.13 12.06
CA PRO A 516 26.98 27.65 13.37
C PRO A 516 26.57 28.56 14.53
N THR A 517 26.41 29.88 14.31
CA THR A 517 25.87 30.82 15.29
C THR A 517 24.41 30.50 15.64
N GLU A 518 23.61 30.13 14.65
CA GLU A 518 22.24 29.70 14.85
C GLU A 518 22.19 28.36 15.57
N ALA A 519 23.07 27.42 15.20
CA ALA A 519 23.19 26.14 15.92
C ALA A 519 23.53 26.36 17.41
N GLU A 520 24.39 27.32 17.73
CA GLU A 520 24.72 27.66 19.11
C GLU A 520 23.52 28.29 19.84
N ARG A 521 22.76 29.17 19.18
CA ARG A 521 21.55 29.78 19.71
C ARG A 521 20.48 28.72 20.02
N LEU A 522 20.26 27.80 19.10
CA LEU A 522 19.34 26.65 19.27
C LEU A 522 19.77 25.73 20.42
N LEU A 523 21.08 25.46 20.52
CA LEU A 523 21.62 24.64 21.61
C LEU A 523 21.33 25.30 22.97
N LYS A 524 21.56 26.61 23.12
CA LYS A 524 21.23 27.35 24.34
C LYS A 524 19.76 27.32 24.66
N ARG A 525 18.88 27.51 23.66
CA ARG A 525 17.41 27.48 23.80
C ARG A 525 16.91 26.12 24.29
N LEU A 526 17.42 25.03 23.71
CA LEU A 526 16.93 23.67 23.97
C LEU A 526 17.66 22.94 25.10
N THR A 527 18.70 23.57 25.69
CA THR A 527 19.43 23.02 26.85
C THR A 527 18.51 22.53 27.99
N PRO A 528 17.40 23.20 28.37
CA PRO A 528 16.51 22.72 29.41
C PRO A 528 15.88 21.36 29.12
N ILE A 529 15.68 21.01 27.85
CA ILE A 529 15.11 19.72 27.42
C ILE A 529 16.14 18.59 27.58
N ILE A 530 17.43 18.91 27.37
CA ILE A 530 18.53 17.96 27.33
C ILE A 530 19.33 17.90 28.64
N ASN A 531 18.99 18.69 29.63
CA ASN A 531 19.75 18.86 30.88
C ASN A 531 19.63 17.71 31.87
N ASP A 532 19.30 16.49 31.39
CA ASP A 532 19.19 15.29 32.17
C ASP A 532 20.08 14.17 31.59
N THR A 533 21.08 13.79 32.00
CA THR A 533 22.01 13.28 32.77
C THR A 533 22.45 11.83 32.66
N LYS A 534 21.97 11.05 31.66
CA LYS A 534 22.68 9.87 31.25
C LYS A 534 24.00 10.29 30.62
N ILE A 535 25.12 9.73 31.10
CA ILE A 535 26.47 10.05 30.63
C ILE A 535 26.59 9.98 29.09
N ASP A 536 25.91 9.02 28.47
CA ASP A 536 25.90 8.79 27.02
C ASP A 536 25.39 10.01 26.25
N PHE A 537 24.30 10.62 26.73
CA PHE A 537 23.72 11.80 26.06
C PHE A 537 24.55 13.06 26.30
N THR A 538 25.06 13.22 27.51
CA THR A 538 25.92 14.38 27.82
C THR A 538 27.22 14.35 27.02
N LEU A 539 27.85 13.20 26.81
CA LEU A 539 29.02 13.05 25.95
C LEU A 539 28.70 13.39 24.48
N ARG A 540 27.56 12.93 23.97
CA ARG A 540 27.11 13.25 22.60
C ARG A 540 26.87 14.75 22.41
N PHE A 541 26.25 15.43 23.39
CA PHE A 541 26.04 16.87 23.31
C PHE A 541 27.32 17.68 23.47
N ASP A 542 28.26 17.25 24.31
CA ASP A 542 29.59 17.85 24.39
C ASP A 542 30.35 17.69 23.07
N TRP A 543 30.22 16.52 22.42
CA TRP A 543 30.70 16.33 21.05
C TRP A 543 30.10 17.32 20.07
N LEU A 544 28.77 17.51 20.10
CA LEU A 544 28.08 18.47 19.23
C LEU A 544 28.54 19.92 19.52
N LYS A 545 28.69 20.28 20.79
CA LYS A 545 29.27 21.60 21.17
C LYS A 545 30.67 21.81 20.58
N ALA A 546 31.51 20.78 20.60
CA ALA A 546 32.83 20.86 20.02
C ALA A 546 32.77 21.02 18.49
N LEU A 547 31.85 20.31 17.82
CA LEU A 547 31.65 20.52 16.37
C LEU A 547 31.14 21.91 16.02
N ILE A 548 30.23 22.48 16.82
CA ILE A 548 29.75 23.85 16.67
C ILE A 548 30.90 24.85 16.89
N ALA A 549 31.74 24.63 17.92
CA ALA A 549 32.91 25.50 18.18
C ALA A 549 33.88 25.49 16.99
N LEU A 550 34.14 24.30 16.37
CA LEU A 550 34.94 24.23 15.14
C LEU A 550 34.29 25.01 13.99
N SER A 551 32.98 24.84 13.81
CA SER A 551 32.28 25.55 12.75
C SER A 551 32.21 27.06 12.96
N ASN A 552 32.28 27.54 14.21
CA ASN A 552 32.39 28.96 14.60
C ASN A 552 33.86 29.49 14.61
N HIS A 553 34.79 28.70 14.07
CA HIS A 553 36.21 29.02 14.08
C HIS A 553 36.81 29.23 15.47
N HIS A 554 36.36 28.43 16.46
CA HIS A 554 36.89 28.40 17.83
C HIS A 554 37.58 27.06 18.14
N PRO A 555 38.66 26.67 17.44
CA PRO A 555 39.33 25.39 17.58
C PRO A 555 39.87 25.12 18.99
N ASP A 556 40.37 26.16 19.67
CA ASP A 556 40.86 26.05 21.05
C ASP A 556 39.73 25.61 22.02
N GLN A 557 38.50 26.11 21.81
CA GLN A 557 37.36 25.72 22.62
C GLN A 557 36.95 24.26 22.31
N ALA A 558 36.97 23.88 21.05
CA ALA A 558 36.69 22.51 20.64
C ALA A 558 37.73 21.53 21.25
N ALA A 559 39.00 21.90 21.24
CA ALA A 559 40.07 21.10 21.87
C ALA A 559 39.83 20.91 23.37
N LYS A 560 39.47 21.98 24.10
CA LYS A 560 39.15 21.89 25.55
C LYS A 560 37.97 21.00 25.83
N ILE A 561 36.93 21.04 25.00
CA ILE A 561 35.77 20.15 25.12
C ILE A 561 36.18 18.70 24.84
N ALA A 562 37.02 18.48 23.83
CA ALA A 562 37.55 17.14 23.51
C ALA A 562 38.39 16.57 24.67
N ASP A 563 39.18 17.38 25.34
CA ASP A 563 39.94 17.00 26.56
C ASP A 563 38.99 16.62 27.70
N SER A 564 37.93 17.39 27.90
CA SER A 564 36.88 17.05 28.89
C SER A 564 36.19 15.70 28.58
N ILE A 565 35.83 15.46 27.29
CA ILE A 565 35.27 14.18 26.88
C ILE A 565 36.27 13.06 27.13
N ALA A 566 37.54 13.22 26.76
CA ALA A 566 38.59 12.24 26.98
C ALA A 566 38.71 11.86 28.47
N THR A 567 38.76 12.84 29.37
CA THR A 567 38.85 12.66 30.81
C THR A 567 37.65 11.90 31.37
N ARG A 568 36.46 12.20 30.89
CA ARG A 568 35.22 11.50 31.29
C ARG A 568 35.17 10.05 30.79
N LEU A 569 35.69 9.78 29.58
CA LEU A 569 35.84 8.43 29.06
C LEU A 569 36.88 7.57 29.82
N GLU A 570 37.81 8.20 30.52
CA GLU A 570 38.75 7.51 31.40
C GLU A 570 38.13 7.16 32.76
N LYS A 571 37.20 7.95 33.24
CA LYS A 571 36.55 7.84 34.53
C LYS A 571 35.03 7.74 34.37
N LEU A 572 34.58 6.65 33.75
CA LEU A 572 33.14 6.44 33.60
C LEU A 572 32.48 6.14 34.96
N PRO A 573 31.30 6.69 35.24
CA PRO A 573 30.55 6.38 36.46
C PRO A 573 30.09 4.92 36.49
N ALA A 574 29.78 4.43 37.71
CA ALA A 574 29.34 3.05 37.86
C ALA A 574 28.05 2.72 37.10
N GLU A 575 27.18 3.73 36.89
CA GLU A 575 25.90 3.62 36.19
C GLU A 575 26.03 3.64 34.65
N ALA A 576 27.25 3.80 34.10
CA ALA A 576 27.48 3.75 32.66
C ALA A 576 27.10 2.37 32.13
N THR A 577 26.44 2.37 30.98
CA THR A 577 25.99 1.13 30.31
C THR A 577 27.18 0.29 29.84
N ASP A 578 27.02 -1.02 29.77
CA ASP A 578 28.07 -1.91 29.24
C ASP A 578 28.38 -1.59 27.78
N GLU A 579 27.37 -1.16 27.02
CA GLU A 579 27.52 -0.68 25.61
C GLU A 579 28.49 0.50 25.57
N LEU A 580 28.31 1.50 26.43
CA LEU A 580 29.25 2.63 26.50
C LEU A 580 30.64 2.19 26.87
N ARG A 581 30.79 1.31 27.89
CA ARG A 581 32.08 0.78 28.30
C ARG A 581 32.81 0.06 27.18
N ASN A 582 32.07 -0.74 26.39
CA ASN A 582 32.63 -1.47 25.25
C ASN A 582 33.01 -0.52 24.11
N ALA A 583 32.30 0.61 23.95
CA ALA A 583 32.58 1.61 22.93
C ALA A 583 33.73 2.56 23.26
N VAL A 584 34.22 2.60 24.49
CA VAL A 584 35.28 3.53 24.90
C VAL A 584 36.53 3.53 24.00
N PRO A 585 37.09 2.39 23.56
CA PRO A 585 38.27 2.39 22.69
C PRO A 585 38.00 3.14 21.36
N GLU A 586 36.82 2.92 20.77
CA GLU A 586 36.42 3.57 19.54
C GLU A 586 36.17 5.07 19.75
N LEU A 587 35.45 5.42 20.82
CA LEU A 587 35.20 6.82 21.19
C LEU A 587 36.49 7.60 21.44
N LYS A 588 37.51 6.99 22.06
CA LYS A 588 38.83 7.60 22.20
C LYS A 588 39.51 7.88 20.86
N GLY A 589 39.31 7.03 19.88
CA GLY A 589 39.73 7.28 18.49
C GLY A 589 39.02 8.50 17.88
N HIS A 590 37.71 8.62 18.09
CA HIS A 590 36.95 9.79 17.62
C HIS A 590 37.35 11.09 18.34
N VAL A 591 37.62 11.04 19.63
CA VAL A 591 38.12 12.21 20.39
C VAL A 591 39.50 12.63 19.88
N ALA A 592 40.41 11.68 19.60
CA ALA A 592 41.68 11.96 18.98
C ALA A 592 41.52 12.65 17.61
N LEU A 593 40.59 12.16 16.80
CA LEU A 593 40.21 12.76 15.50
C LEU A 593 39.73 14.22 15.67
N LEU A 594 38.90 14.47 16.68
CA LEU A 594 38.40 15.82 16.97
C LEU A 594 39.54 16.78 17.36
N LYS A 595 40.51 16.31 18.16
CA LYS A 595 41.72 17.09 18.52
C LYS A 595 42.58 17.42 17.30
N SER A 596 42.84 16.40 16.46
CA SER A 596 43.61 16.59 15.23
C SER A 596 42.91 17.57 14.29
N ARG A 597 41.61 17.52 14.20
CA ARG A 597 40.81 18.47 13.43
C ARG A 597 40.92 19.88 14.00
N SER A 598 40.85 20.04 15.33
CA SER A 598 41.04 21.34 15.99
C SER A 598 42.42 21.90 15.69
N ALA A 599 43.47 21.07 15.71
CA ALA A 599 44.82 21.48 15.37
C ALA A 599 44.96 21.89 13.89
N LEU A 600 44.28 21.23 12.97
CA LEU A 600 44.24 21.62 11.55
C LEU A 600 43.60 23.01 11.35
N ASP A 601 42.49 23.25 12.04
CA ASP A 601 41.75 24.51 11.93
C ASP A 601 42.52 25.70 12.54
N THR A 602 43.50 25.46 13.42
CA THR A 602 44.47 26.49 13.87
C THR A 602 45.60 26.75 12.86
N GLY A 603 45.63 26.03 11.73
CA GLY A 603 46.69 26.07 10.75
C GLY A 603 47.96 25.34 11.17
N SER A 604 47.91 24.54 12.20
CA SER A 604 49.07 23.78 12.72
C SER A 604 49.38 22.57 11.83
N ILE A 605 50.61 22.49 11.36
CA ILE A 605 51.17 21.32 10.64
C ILE A 605 51.02 20.04 11.46
N LYS A 606 51.04 20.14 12.79
CA LYS A 606 50.86 19.03 13.71
C LYS A 606 49.53 18.27 13.50
N GLY A 607 48.47 18.95 13.10
CA GLY A 607 47.20 18.34 12.83
C GLY A 607 47.27 17.22 11.78
N MET A 608 48.02 17.40 10.70
CA MET A 608 48.22 16.36 9.66
C MET A 608 49.05 15.19 10.18
N GLU A 609 50.11 15.45 10.96
CA GLU A 609 50.92 14.41 11.58
C GLU A 609 50.11 13.60 12.61
N GLU A 610 49.23 14.24 13.36
CA GLU A 610 48.35 13.61 14.32
C GLU A 610 47.35 12.69 13.64
N LEU A 611 46.78 13.03 12.45
CA LEU A 611 45.90 12.13 11.68
C LEU A 611 46.63 10.86 11.24
N VAL A 612 47.90 10.99 10.81
CA VAL A 612 48.75 9.83 10.46
C VAL A 612 49.02 8.97 11.70
N THR A 613 49.29 9.60 12.82
CA THR A 613 49.53 8.92 14.09
C THR A 613 48.28 8.17 14.59
N LEU A 614 47.11 8.82 14.46
CA LEU A 614 45.82 8.23 14.77
C LEU A 614 45.62 6.93 13.98
N ARG A 615 45.80 6.93 12.66
CA ARG A 615 45.67 5.73 11.80
C ARG A 615 46.61 4.62 12.23
N LYS A 616 47.85 4.93 12.55
CA LYS A 616 48.82 3.97 13.04
C LYS A 616 48.44 3.39 14.42
N LYS A 617 47.89 4.22 15.32
CA LYS A 617 47.54 3.84 16.69
C LYS A 617 46.29 2.99 16.76
N TYR A 618 45.26 3.34 16.01
CA TYR A 618 43.92 2.70 16.10
C TYR A 618 43.67 1.67 15.02
N GLY A 619 44.47 1.62 13.94
CA GLY A 619 44.31 0.65 12.87
C GLY A 619 43.01 0.85 12.08
N LYS A 620 42.40 -0.26 11.64
CA LYS A 620 41.15 -0.21 10.83
C LYS A 620 39.92 -0.05 11.70
N VAL A 621 39.66 1.16 12.15
CA VAL A 621 38.47 1.58 12.90
C VAL A 621 37.78 2.77 12.22
N ALA A 622 36.53 3.05 12.59
CA ALA A 622 35.75 4.14 12.02
C ALA A 622 36.44 5.51 12.14
N ALA A 623 37.11 5.80 13.26
CA ALA A 623 37.87 7.04 13.46
C ALA A 623 39.06 7.16 12.50
N SER A 624 39.73 6.06 12.19
CA SER A 624 40.83 6.02 11.21
C SER A 624 40.31 6.24 9.79
N ALA A 625 39.20 5.62 9.42
CA ALA A 625 38.55 5.85 8.13
C ALA A 625 38.09 7.33 8.00
N ALA A 626 37.44 7.87 9.03
CA ALA A 626 37.01 9.25 9.06
C ALA A 626 38.19 10.25 9.00
N SER A 627 39.38 9.87 9.48
CA SER A 627 40.57 10.70 9.41
C SER A 627 41.01 11.01 7.97
N TYR A 628 40.82 10.07 7.03
CA TYR A 628 41.07 10.29 5.63
C TYR A 628 40.10 11.31 5.04
N LEU A 629 38.81 11.25 5.44
CA LEU A 629 37.80 12.21 5.02
C LEU A 629 38.15 13.63 5.52
N VAL A 630 38.57 13.75 6.78
CA VAL A 630 38.99 15.03 7.37
C VAL A 630 40.20 15.59 6.64
N GLU A 631 41.23 14.78 6.40
CA GLU A 631 42.43 15.15 5.66
C GLU A 631 42.10 15.58 4.23
N GLY A 632 41.33 14.75 3.50
CA GLY A 632 40.94 15.03 2.12
C GLY A 632 40.13 16.32 2.01
N ARG A 633 39.15 16.53 2.89
CA ARG A 633 38.32 17.74 2.89
C ARG A 633 39.12 18.99 3.26
N HIS A 634 40.06 18.87 4.18
CA HIS A 634 40.97 19.98 4.51
C HIS A 634 41.86 20.38 3.31
N LEU A 635 42.41 19.38 2.59
CA LEU A 635 43.17 19.59 1.37
C LEU A 635 42.28 20.21 0.26
N ALA A 636 41.08 19.75 0.09
CA ALA A 636 40.12 20.30 -0.88
C ALA A 636 39.77 21.76 -0.56
N ALA A 637 39.51 22.08 0.70
CA ALA A 637 39.25 23.43 1.17
C ALA A 637 40.45 24.38 0.93
N ALA A 638 41.69 23.84 0.95
CA ALA A 638 42.89 24.54 0.60
C ALA A 638 43.16 24.64 -0.92
N GLY A 639 42.22 24.15 -1.77
CA GLY A 639 42.37 24.13 -3.22
C GLY A 639 43.32 23.02 -3.75
N ARG A 640 43.82 22.16 -2.88
CA ARG A 640 44.75 21.05 -3.20
C ARG A 640 43.97 19.79 -3.66
N ASN A 641 43.14 19.95 -4.71
CA ASN A 641 42.16 18.93 -5.14
C ASN A 641 42.81 17.62 -5.56
N ALA A 642 43.98 17.65 -6.19
CA ALA A 642 44.68 16.41 -6.59
C ALA A 642 45.15 15.58 -5.38
N GLU A 643 45.66 16.26 -4.35
CA GLU A 643 46.05 15.58 -3.12
C GLU A 643 44.84 15.09 -2.31
N ALA A 644 43.75 15.87 -2.31
CA ALA A 644 42.48 15.46 -1.72
C ALA A 644 41.95 14.20 -2.40
N GLN A 645 41.93 14.17 -3.72
CA GLN A 645 41.56 12.96 -4.52
C GLN A 645 42.40 11.78 -4.10
N ALA A 646 43.71 11.90 -4.03
CA ALA A 646 44.59 10.80 -3.63
C ALA A 646 44.30 10.28 -2.21
N ARG A 647 43.88 11.17 -1.28
CA ARG A 647 43.48 10.73 0.08
C ARG A 647 42.16 9.97 0.08
N PHE A 648 41.20 10.39 -0.69
CA PHE A 648 39.92 9.68 -0.82
C PHE A 648 40.10 8.34 -1.53
N GLU A 649 40.95 8.23 -2.54
CA GLU A 649 41.29 6.94 -3.16
C GLU A 649 42.03 6.00 -2.19
N ALA A 650 42.94 6.55 -1.35
CA ALA A 650 43.58 5.77 -0.31
C ALA A 650 42.59 5.22 0.70
N LEU A 651 41.59 6.02 1.12
CA LEU A 651 40.47 5.57 1.95
C LEU A 651 39.73 4.40 1.31
N ALA A 652 39.33 4.57 0.05
CA ALA A 652 38.61 3.55 -0.70
C ALA A 652 39.41 2.23 -0.79
N LYS A 653 40.71 2.33 -1.07
CA LYS A 653 41.60 1.16 -1.20
C LYS A 653 41.84 0.45 0.13
N GLU A 654 42.07 1.21 1.22
CA GLU A 654 42.41 0.62 2.51
C GLU A 654 41.24 -0.15 3.13
N PHE A 655 40.01 0.34 2.95
CA PHE A 655 38.81 -0.24 3.53
C PHE A 655 37.98 -1.04 2.51
N GLN A 656 38.52 -1.29 1.31
CA GLN A 656 37.91 -2.17 0.30
C GLN A 656 37.77 -3.58 0.87
N GLY A 657 36.56 -4.15 0.83
CA GLY A 657 36.27 -5.50 1.32
C GLY A 657 36.02 -5.59 2.84
N ASP A 658 36.16 -4.51 3.58
CA ASP A 658 35.76 -4.46 4.98
C ASP A 658 34.25 -4.25 5.08
N SER A 659 33.51 -5.29 5.50
CA SER A 659 32.04 -5.22 5.57
C SER A 659 31.52 -4.21 6.59
N ALA A 660 32.24 -4.01 7.70
CA ALA A 660 31.83 -3.11 8.79
C ALA A 660 32.09 -1.63 8.44
N LEU A 661 33.12 -1.37 7.62
CA LEU A 661 33.56 -0.02 7.23
C LEU A 661 33.39 0.25 5.74
N SER A 662 32.65 -0.60 5.02
CA SER A 662 32.44 -0.48 3.57
C SER A 662 31.83 0.86 3.17
N GLU A 663 31.03 1.47 4.04
CA GLU A 663 30.45 2.79 3.82
C GLU A 663 31.52 3.89 3.65
N PHE A 664 32.61 3.82 4.40
CA PHE A 664 33.75 4.74 4.23
C PHE A 664 34.48 4.55 2.91
N ALA A 665 34.65 3.28 2.47
CA ALA A 665 35.25 3.00 1.17
C ALA A 665 34.37 3.51 0.02
N GLN A 666 33.06 3.36 0.13
CA GLN A 666 32.08 3.90 -0.80
C GLN A 666 32.14 5.44 -0.85
N LEU A 667 32.16 6.11 0.31
CA LEU A 667 32.34 7.55 0.40
C LEU A 667 33.68 7.99 -0.21
N GLY A 668 34.74 7.24 0.03
CA GLY A 668 36.07 7.50 -0.56
C GLY A 668 36.02 7.55 -2.08
N LEU A 669 35.42 6.56 -2.73
CA LEU A 669 35.27 6.56 -4.20
C LEU A 669 34.41 7.74 -4.70
N TYR A 670 33.31 8.02 -4.01
CA TYR A 670 32.42 9.12 -4.39
C TYR A 670 33.11 10.49 -4.25
N GLU A 671 33.75 10.76 -3.12
CA GLU A 671 34.48 12.03 -2.87
C GLU A 671 35.69 12.17 -3.81
N ALA A 672 36.41 11.07 -4.12
CA ALA A 672 37.50 11.09 -5.11
C ALA A 672 37.00 11.51 -6.50
N ALA A 673 35.83 10.99 -6.92
CA ALA A 673 35.21 11.36 -8.18
C ALA A 673 34.79 12.85 -8.19
N GLU A 674 34.24 13.36 -7.10
CA GLU A 674 33.93 14.79 -6.98
C GLU A 674 35.18 15.66 -7.08
N GLN A 675 36.29 15.28 -6.42
CA GLN A 675 37.54 16.01 -6.51
C GLN A 675 38.14 15.96 -7.92
N ALA A 676 38.07 14.83 -8.62
CA ALA A 676 38.46 14.74 -10.01
C ALA A 676 37.63 15.67 -10.90
N ALA A 677 36.30 15.68 -10.72
CA ALA A 677 35.42 16.58 -11.47
C ALA A 677 35.71 18.08 -11.21
N LEU A 678 36.06 18.45 -9.98
CA LEU A 678 36.43 19.81 -9.61
C LEU A 678 37.75 20.30 -10.23
N GLN A 679 38.63 19.39 -10.67
CA GLN A 679 39.88 19.73 -11.37
C GLN A 679 39.66 19.99 -12.87
N ALA A 680 38.53 19.59 -13.43
CA ALA A 680 38.24 19.69 -14.86
C ALA A 680 38.33 21.12 -15.43
N PRO A 681 37.92 22.20 -14.76
CA PRO A 681 38.05 23.56 -15.29
C PRO A 681 39.50 23.98 -15.54
N THR A 682 40.47 23.42 -14.80
CA THR A 682 41.91 23.75 -14.91
C THR A 682 42.72 22.71 -15.66
N GLU A 683 42.36 21.42 -15.56
CA GLU A 683 43.12 20.30 -16.11
C GLU A 683 42.43 19.60 -17.30
N GLY A 684 41.23 20.07 -17.66
CA GLY A 684 40.49 19.62 -18.85
C GLY A 684 39.64 18.38 -18.67
N GLU A 685 39.05 17.93 -19.77
CA GLU A 685 38.08 16.82 -19.81
C GLU A 685 38.62 15.49 -19.31
N ALA A 686 39.94 15.27 -19.30
CA ALA A 686 40.55 14.07 -18.76
C ALA A 686 40.10 13.81 -17.32
N LYS A 687 39.98 14.85 -16.53
CA LYS A 687 39.52 14.76 -15.14
C LYS A 687 38.05 14.40 -14.98
N LEU A 688 37.19 14.79 -15.91
CA LEU A 688 35.82 14.30 -15.93
C LEU A 688 35.76 12.80 -16.28
N LYS A 689 36.66 12.33 -17.15
CA LYS A 689 36.79 10.89 -17.48
C LYS A 689 37.28 10.11 -16.26
N ASP A 690 38.30 10.61 -15.55
CA ASP A 690 38.73 10.01 -14.27
C ASP A 690 37.59 9.91 -13.28
N ALA A 691 36.77 10.96 -13.14
CA ALA A 691 35.59 10.95 -12.28
C ALA A 691 34.56 9.89 -12.69
N VAL A 692 34.29 9.74 -13.99
CA VAL A 692 33.40 8.67 -14.51
C VAL A 692 33.95 7.30 -14.17
N GLU A 693 35.27 7.06 -14.36
CA GLU A 693 35.91 5.78 -14.03
C GLU A 693 35.80 5.42 -12.54
N LEU A 694 35.99 6.42 -11.64
CA LEU A 694 35.82 6.21 -10.20
C LEU A 694 34.39 5.82 -9.84
N LEU A 695 33.37 6.44 -10.47
CA LEU A 695 31.97 6.12 -10.27
C LEU A 695 31.60 4.76 -10.91
N GLU A 696 32.27 4.34 -11.99
CA GLU A 696 32.16 2.98 -12.55
C GLU A 696 32.69 1.94 -11.58
N ARG A 697 33.88 2.15 -11.04
CA ARG A 697 34.46 1.29 -10.00
C ARG A 697 33.57 1.21 -8.76
N PHE A 698 32.89 2.30 -8.39
CA PHE A 698 31.89 2.27 -7.32
C PHE A 698 30.75 1.33 -7.67
N THR A 699 30.20 1.46 -8.88
CA THR A 699 29.07 0.64 -9.36
C THR A 699 29.41 -0.85 -9.38
N ASP A 700 30.62 -1.18 -9.82
CA ASP A 700 31.08 -2.57 -9.93
C ASP A 700 31.36 -3.20 -8.56
N ASN A 701 31.95 -2.44 -7.65
CA ASN A 701 32.32 -2.94 -6.33
C ASN A 701 31.13 -2.99 -5.35
N TYR A 702 30.13 -2.09 -5.48
CA TYR A 702 29.05 -1.90 -4.53
C TYR A 702 27.67 -1.82 -5.17
N PRO A 703 27.24 -2.85 -5.95
CA PRO A 703 25.99 -2.82 -6.72
C PRO A 703 24.72 -2.71 -5.84
N LEU A 704 24.82 -3.11 -4.56
CA LEU A 704 23.73 -3.06 -3.59
C LEU A 704 23.78 -1.84 -2.67
N SER A 705 24.71 -0.90 -2.90
CA SER A 705 24.87 0.29 -2.07
C SER A 705 23.59 1.14 -2.03
N PRO A 706 23.22 1.69 -0.87
CA PRO A 706 22.16 2.70 -0.79
C PRO A 706 22.50 3.98 -1.56
N LEU A 707 23.79 4.26 -1.81
CA LEU A 707 24.25 5.42 -2.56
C LEU A 707 24.14 5.21 -4.09
N MET A 708 23.77 4.02 -4.56
CA MET A 708 23.79 3.64 -5.97
C MET A 708 22.99 4.60 -6.85
N PHE A 709 21.80 5.04 -6.37
CA PHE A 709 20.99 6.00 -7.11
C PHE A 709 21.74 7.33 -7.31
N ARG A 710 22.32 7.87 -6.25
CA ARG A 710 23.09 9.11 -6.26
C ARG A 710 24.32 9.01 -7.16
N VAL A 711 25.05 7.90 -7.08
CA VAL A 711 26.24 7.63 -7.90
C VAL A 711 25.90 7.57 -9.39
N ALA A 712 24.84 6.84 -9.75
CA ALA A 712 24.38 6.73 -11.13
C ALA A 712 23.90 8.07 -11.69
N MET A 713 23.16 8.84 -10.89
CA MET A 713 22.74 10.20 -11.27
C MET A 713 23.94 11.12 -11.50
N ARG A 714 24.91 11.12 -10.60
CA ARG A 714 26.13 11.94 -10.74
C ARG A 714 26.97 11.51 -11.95
N ARG A 715 27.12 10.20 -12.17
CA ARG A 715 27.81 9.69 -13.36
C ARG A 715 27.13 10.16 -14.64
N ALA A 716 25.81 10.08 -14.73
CA ALA A 716 25.06 10.58 -15.87
C ALA A 716 25.20 12.09 -16.07
N GLU A 717 25.26 12.86 -15.01
CA GLU A 717 25.51 14.30 -15.06
C GLU A 717 26.87 14.62 -15.64
N ILE A 718 27.95 13.97 -15.17
CA ILE A 718 29.31 14.16 -15.68
C ILE A 718 29.41 13.72 -17.16
N LEU A 719 28.77 12.59 -17.54
CA LEU A 719 28.72 12.15 -18.93
C LEU A 719 28.01 13.17 -19.83
N ARG A 720 26.93 13.80 -19.36
CA ARG A 720 26.28 14.90 -20.08
C ARG A 720 27.21 16.11 -20.24
N SER A 721 27.98 16.46 -19.22
CA SER A 721 28.98 17.54 -19.29
C SER A 721 30.11 17.24 -20.30
N LEU A 722 30.43 15.96 -20.51
CA LEU A 722 31.36 15.50 -21.54
C LEU A 722 30.73 15.44 -22.95
N GLY A 723 29.42 15.69 -23.07
CA GLY A 723 28.69 15.49 -24.33
C GLY A 723 28.37 14.02 -24.66
N ASP A 724 28.70 13.08 -23.77
CA ASP A 724 28.48 11.63 -23.94
C ASP A 724 27.03 11.28 -23.56
N PHE A 725 26.05 11.92 -24.21
CA PHE A 725 24.62 11.75 -23.92
C PHE A 725 24.14 10.32 -24.12
N ASP A 726 24.70 9.57 -25.07
CA ASP A 726 24.34 8.17 -25.31
C ASP A 726 24.70 7.28 -24.11
N LYS A 727 25.88 7.49 -23.50
CA LYS A 727 26.28 6.75 -22.29
C LYS A 727 25.46 7.21 -21.08
N ALA A 728 25.18 8.51 -20.98
CA ALA A 728 24.29 9.04 -19.92
C ALA A 728 22.89 8.39 -20.00
N LEU A 729 22.33 8.26 -21.19
CA LEU A 729 21.05 7.57 -21.42
C LEU A 729 21.10 6.12 -20.97
N LEU A 730 22.16 5.38 -21.30
CA LEU A 730 22.32 3.98 -20.90
C LEU A 730 22.34 3.83 -19.37
N VAL A 731 23.09 4.68 -18.67
CA VAL A 731 23.14 4.70 -17.19
C VAL A 731 21.77 4.97 -16.60
N LEU A 732 21.07 6.00 -17.08
CA LEU A 732 19.78 6.42 -16.57
C LEU A 732 18.68 5.37 -16.86
N GLU A 733 18.67 4.78 -18.05
CA GLU A 733 17.71 3.71 -18.37
C GLU A 733 17.94 2.46 -17.54
N GLY A 734 19.21 2.11 -17.28
CA GLY A 734 19.57 1.04 -16.36
C GLY A 734 19.08 1.32 -14.94
N LEU A 735 19.28 2.54 -14.46
CA LEU A 735 18.83 2.98 -13.14
C LEU A 735 17.31 2.91 -13.00
N ILE A 736 16.56 3.50 -13.95
CA ILE A 736 15.09 3.52 -13.94
C ILE A 736 14.51 2.10 -13.98
N ARG A 737 15.15 1.20 -14.73
CA ARG A 737 14.73 -0.21 -14.84
C ARG A 737 15.01 -1.00 -13.57
N SER A 738 16.17 -0.77 -12.95
CA SER A 738 16.60 -1.53 -11.75
C SER A 738 15.91 -1.03 -10.47
N LYS A 739 15.48 0.24 -10.43
CA LYS A 739 14.86 0.88 -9.25
C LYS A 739 13.52 1.53 -9.60
N PRO A 740 12.52 0.74 -10.04
CA PRO A 740 11.25 1.29 -10.53
C PRO A 740 10.42 2.00 -9.44
N SER A 741 10.61 1.63 -8.19
CA SER A 741 9.88 2.19 -7.04
C SER A 741 10.73 3.16 -6.19
N ASP A 742 11.89 3.61 -6.71
CA ASP A 742 12.72 4.57 -5.97
C ASP A 742 12.03 5.95 -5.93
N PRO A 743 11.96 6.61 -4.76
CA PRO A 743 11.37 7.95 -4.64
C PRO A 743 12.02 9.01 -5.53
N SER A 744 13.27 8.82 -5.92
CA SER A 744 14.03 9.72 -6.80
C SER A 744 13.95 9.34 -8.28
N ARG A 745 13.13 8.35 -8.65
CA ARG A 745 12.92 7.96 -10.04
C ARG A 745 12.48 9.13 -10.95
N PRO A 746 11.59 10.05 -10.52
CA PRO A 746 11.21 11.19 -11.35
C PRO A 746 12.40 12.06 -11.78
N GLN A 747 13.38 12.23 -10.88
CA GLN A 747 14.62 12.96 -11.20
C GLN A 747 15.47 12.22 -12.24
N ALA A 748 15.53 10.89 -12.17
CA ALA A 748 16.23 10.09 -13.16
C ALA A 748 15.54 10.15 -14.53
N GLU A 749 14.22 10.12 -14.57
CA GLU A 749 13.45 10.29 -15.81
C GLU A 749 13.64 11.70 -16.37
N MET A 750 13.69 12.74 -15.54
CA MET A 750 13.99 14.11 -15.93
C MET A 750 15.41 14.21 -16.53
N ALA A 751 16.40 13.65 -15.84
CA ALA A 751 17.78 13.62 -16.33
C ALA A 751 17.92 12.87 -17.68
N ARG A 752 17.11 11.81 -17.88
CA ARG A 752 17.01 11.11 -19.16
C ARG A 752 16.43 12.00 -20.25
N ALA A 753 15.36 12.72 -19.96
CA ALA A 753 14.77 13.68 -20.90
C ALA A 753 15.74 14.82 -21.24
N ASP A 754 16.48 15.33 -20.26
CA ASP A 754 17.57 16.31 -20.44
C ASP A 754 18.67 15.75 -21.34
N SER A 755 19.02 14.47 -21.20
CA SER A 755 20.02 13.82 -22.05
C SER A 755 19.54 13.69 -23.50
N LEU A 756 18.26 13.39 -23.71
CA LEU A 756 17.63 13.37 -25.04
C LEU A 756 17.64 14.77 -25.67
N PHE A 757 17.36 15.80 -24.88
CA PHE A 757 17.42 17.19 -25.33
C PHE A 757 18.84 17.60 -25.70
N GLY A 758 19.82 17.33 -24.84
CA GLY A 758 21.23 17.60 -25.09
C GLY A 758 21.78 16.85 -26.32
N LEU A 759 21.35 15.60 -26.52
CA LEU A 759 21.70 14.83 -27.73
C LEU A 759 21.11 15.47 -29.00
N ALA A 760 19.92 16.07 -28.90
CA ALA A 760 19.34 16.82 -30.01
C ALA A 760 20.13 18.10 -30.29
N GLU A 761 20.53 18.83 -29.25
CA GLU A 761 21.34 20.05 -29.37
C GLU A 761 22.75 19.81 -29.95
N LEU A 762 23.39 18.73 -29.54
CA LEU A 762 24.75 18.38 -30.03
C LEU A 762 24.81 18.19 -31.54
N ARG A 763 23.70 17.84 -32.15
CA ARG A 763 23.60 17.55 -33.58
C ARG A 763 22.77 18.61 -34.34
N ARG A 764 23.07 19.88 -34.11
CA ARG A 764 22.54 20.96 -34.93
C ARG A 764 23.10 20.89 -36.34
N ASP A 765 22.28 21.26 -37.31
CA ASP A 765 22.70 21.35 -38.70
C ASP A 765 23.58 22.61 -38.94
N ARG A 766 24.04 22.79 -40.19
CA ARG A 766 24.87 23.97 -40.55
C ARG A 766 24.14 25.31 -40.38
N ASN A 767 22.82 25.32 -40.28
CA ASN A 767 21.97 26.47 -40.06
C ASN A 767 21.66 26.70 -38.57
N GLY A 768 22.23 25.86 -37.69
CA GLY A 768 21.97 25.88 -36.26
C GLY A 768 20.65 25.28 -35.83
N LEU A 769 19.90 24.63 -36.75
CA LEU A 769 18.64 23.99 -36.42
C LEU A 769 18.85 22.59 -35.83
N ILE A 770 18.05 22.27 -34.83
CA ILE A 770 18.02 20.97 -34.17
C ILE A 770 17.31 19.93 -35.06
N ASP A 771 17.75 18.67 -35.00
CA ASP A 771 17.05 17.57 -35.64
C ASP A 771 15.60 17.43 -35.09
N ARG A 772 14.64 17.62 -35.96
CA ARG A 772 13.19 17.63 -35.63
C ARG A 772 12.75 16.35 -34.91
N GLN A 773 13.27 15.19 -35.33
CA GLN A 773 12.86 13.91 -34.74
C GLN A 773 13.41 13.73 -33.32
N ARG A 774 14.62 14.20 -33.09
CA ARG A 774 15.26 14.07 -31.77
C ARG A 774 14.66 15.01 -30.75
N ILE A 775 14.41 16.27 -31.13
CA ILE A 775 13.75 17.23 -30.23
C ILE A 775 12.32 16.81 -29.92
N ALA A 776 11.62 16.17 -30.87
CA ALA A 776 10.29 15.62 -30.62
C ALA A 776 10.31 14.47 -29.59
N ARG A 777 11.35 13.65 -29.59
CA ARG A 777 11.54 12.60 -28.55
C ARG A 777 11.79 13.19 -27.17
N ALA A 778 12.57 14.28 -27.09
CA ALA A 778 12.79 14.98 -25.84
C ALA A 778 11.49 15.62 -25.33
N ALA A 779 10.73 16.30 -26.20
CA ALA A 779 9.43 16.88 -25.87
C ALA A 779 8.46 15.82 -25.33
N ALA A 780 8.31 14.70 -26.03
CA ALA A 780 7.47 13.58 -25.58
C ALA A 780 7.95 12.93 -24.28
N ALA A 781 9.24 13.00 -23.95
CA ALA A 781 9.75 12.53 -22.67
C ALA A 781 9.33 13.47 -21.53
N TYR A 782 9.46 14.78 -21.70
CA TYR A 782 9.00 15.77 -20.71
C TYR A 782 7.48 15.74 -20.51
N GLU A 783 6.72 15.61 -21.60
CA GLU A 783 5.26 15.45 -21.57
C GLU A 783 4.84 14.26 -20.69
N ARG A 784 5.43 13.10 -20.97
CA ARG A 784 5.15 11.89 -20.16
C ARG A 784 5.48 12.09 -18.68
N ILE A 785 6.58 12.78 -18.35
CA ILE A 785 6.92 13.08 -16.96
C ILE A 785 5.87 13.99 -16.33
N ALA A 786 5.47 15.03 -17.04
CA ALA A 786 4.45 15.97 -16.57
C ALA A 786 3.10 15.31 -16.32
N GLU A 787 2.72 14.32 -17.14
CA GLU A 787 1.48 13.57 -16.99
C GLU A 787 1.56 12.47 -15.95
N ALA A 788 2.61 11.63 -16.01
CA ALA A 788 2.80 10.53 -15.07
C ALA A 788 2.88 10.99 -13.62
N TRP A 789 3.60 12.10 -13.38
CA TRP A 789 3.83 12.63 -12.03
C TRP A 789 2.93 13.82 -11.68
N SER A 790 1.88 14.05 -12.44
CA SER A 790 0.99 15.22 -12.28
C SER A 790 0.33 15.35 -10.91
N LYS A 791 0.21 14.24 -10.18
CA LYS A 791 -0.41 14.21 -8.84
C LYS A 791 0.61 14.03 -7.71
N ASP A 792 1.90 13.79 -8.02
CA ASP A 792 2.89 13.34 -7.04
C ASP A 792 3.85 14.43 -6.57
N SER A 793 4.28 15.33 -7.44
CA SER A 793 5.24 16.38 -7.08
C SER A 793 5.02 17.63 -7.89
N ASP A 794 4.74 18.74 -7.21
CA ASP A 794 4.64 20.04 -7.85
C ASP A 794 5.98 20.48 -8.47
N GLU A 795 7.12 20.18 -7.82
CA GLU A 795 8.45 20.49 -8.31
C GLU A 795 8.74 19.84 -9.66
N ILE A 796 8.64 18.51 -9.72
CA ILE A 796 8.91 17.73 -10.95
C ILE A 796 7.96 18.14 -12.06
N ARG A 797 6.69 18.37 -11.73
CA ARG A 797 5.67 18.76 -12.71
C ARG A 797 5.95 20.15 -13.29
N LEU A 798 6.30 21.12 -12.45
CA LEU A 798 6.64 22.49 -12.87
C LEU A 798 7.90 22.49 -13.73
N GLU A 799 8.93 21.74 -13.33
CA GLU A 799 10.14 21.56 -14.12
C GLU A 799 9.85 20.92 -15.48
N ALA A 800 9.05 19.86 -15.51
CA ALA A 800 8.68 19.15 -16.73
C ALA A 800 7.92 20.07 -17.69
N TRP A 801 6.92 20.83 -17.25
CA TRP A 801 6.19 21.77 -18.08
C TRP A 801 7.09 22.85 -18.66
N TYR A 802 7.99 23.40 -17.86
CA TYR A 802 8.95 24.39 -18.33
C TYR A 802 9.86 23.83 -19.45
N LYS A 803 10.48 22.66 -19.19
CA LYS A 803 11.39 22.02 -20.15
C LYS A 803 10.66 21.48 -21.39
N TRP A 804 9.44 20.99 -21.22
CA TRP A 804 8.60 20.61 -22.36
C TRP A 804 8.33 21.80 -23.26
N SER A 805 7.99 22.95 -22.68
CA SER A 805 7.77 24.18 -23.45
C SER A 805 9.05 24.62 -24.18
N LEU A 806 10.21 24.55 -23.55
CA LEU A 806 11.50 24.81 -24.23
C LEU A 806 11.72 23.87 -25.42
N ALA A 807 11.46 22.58 -25.26
CA ALA A 807 11.59 21.61 -26.35
C ALA A 807 10.61 21.88 -27.50
N LEU A 808 9.38 22.30 -27.20
CA LEU A 808 8.40 22.71 -28.19
C LEU A 808 8.84 23.99 -28.93
N ILE A 809 9.44 24.96 -28.25
CA ILE A 809 9.97 26.18 -28.88
C ILE A 809 11.10 25.84 -29.85
N GLU A 810 12.04 24.99 -29.43
CA GLU A 810 13.13 24.55 -30.30
C GLU A 810 12.60 23.75 -31.49
N ARG A 811 11.58 22.90 -31.29
CA ARG A 811 10.92 22.17 -32.35
C ARG A 811 10.22 23.11 -33.34
N ALA A 812 9.52 24.13 -32.87
CA ALA A 812 8.83 25.10 -33.74
C ALA A 812 9.79 25.82 -34.69
N LYS A 813 11.09 26.03 -34.32
CA LYS A 813 12.09 26.59 -35.23
C LYS A 813 12.41 25.71 -36.44
N THR A 814 12.10 24.41 -36.38
CA THR A 814 12.36 23.42 -37.44
C THR A 814 11.12 23.10 -38.28
N GLU A 815 9.99 23.72 -37.99
CA GLU A 815 8.70 23.45 -38.61
C GLU A 815 8.31 24.52 -39.63
N THR A 816 7.34 24.23 -40.50
CA THR A 816 6.74 25.20 -41.41
C THR A 816 5.97 26.25 -40.60
N ASN A 817 5.75 27.44 -41.18
CA ASN A 817 5.10 28.56 -40.47
C ASN A 817 3.74 28.18 -39.84
N SER A 818 2.94 27.36 -40.48
CA SER A 818 1.64 26.89 -39.97
C SER A 818 1.81 25.89 -38.82
N GLU A 819 2.69 24.91 -38.96
CA GLU A 819 3.03 23.94 -37.91
C GLU A 819 3.68 24.63 -36.72
N ALA A 820 4.65 25.48 -36.96
CA ALA A 820 5.35 26.26 -35.93
C ALA A 820 4.39 27.10 -35.08
N THR A 821 3.35 27.67 -35.68
CA THR A 821 2.32 28.43 -34.95
C THR A 821 1.53 27.53 -34.00
N VAL A 822 1.18 26.31 -34.44
CA VAL A 822 0.48 25.34 -33.59
C VAL A 822 1.38 24.90 -32.44
N THR A 823 2.63 24.57 -32.73
CA THR A 823 3.61 24.10 -31.72
C THR A 823 3.92 25.21 -30.71
N ARG A 824 4.05 26.49 -31.14
CA ARG A 824 4.21 27.61 -30.19
C ARG A 824 2.97 27.82 -29.31
N ARG A 825 1.78 27.65 -29.88
CA ARG A 825 0.53 27.72 -29.09
C ARG A 825 0.49 26.60 -28.03
N GLU A 826 0.93 25.40 -28.38
CA GLU A 826 1.06 24.30 -27.44
C GLU A 826 2.06 24.64 -26.30
N ALA A 827 3.21 25.20 -26.63
CA ALA A 827 4.19 25.67 -25.63
C ALA A 827 3.58 26.71 -24.69
N ARG A 828 2.87 27.71 -25.21
CA ARG A 828 2.17 28.73 -24.39
C ARG A 828 1.11 28.10 -23.48
N THR A 829 0.28 27.20 -24.03
CA THR A 829 -0.76 26.48 -23.26
C THR A 829 -0.13 25.67 -22.14
N THR A 830 1.02 25.04 -22.39
CA THR A 830 1.76 24.27 -21.38
C THR A 830 2.28 25.20 -20.27
N LEU A 831 2.78 26.40 -20.59
CA LEU A 831 3.25 27.39 -19.60
C LEU A 831 2.12 28.04 -18.79
N VAL A 832 0.87 28.01 -19.26
CA VAL A 832 -0.30 28.45 -18.49
C VAL A 832 -0.71 27.42 -17.41
N ARG A 833 -0.41 26.14 -17.61
CA ARG A 833 -0.76 25.07 -16.62
C ARG A 833 -0.20 25.35 -15.20
N PRO A 834 1.07 25.80 -14.99
CA PRO A 834 1.58 26.24 -13.70
C PRO A 834 0.73 27.28 -12.99
N LEU A 835 0.13 28.22 -13.74
CA LEU A 835 -0.70 29.28 -13.17
C LEU A 835 -2.02 28.75 -12.60
N ASN A 836 -2.54 27.66 -13.17
CA ASN A 836 -3.74 27.02 -12.66
C ASN A 836 -3.52 26.40 -11.27
N LEU A 837 -2.29 26.00 -10.95
CA LEU A 837 -1.94 25.53 -9.60
C LEU A 837 -2.06 26.64 -8.56
N LEU A 838 -1.83 27.90 -8.92
CA LEU A 838 -2.02 29.05 -8.02
C LEU A 838 -3.49 29.30 -7.68
N ARG A 839 -4.41 28.90 -8.59
CA ARG A 839 -5.86 29.10 -8.45
C ARG A 839 -6.58 27.96 -7.75
N THR A 840 -5.97 26.77 -7.68
CA THR A 840 -6.61 25.59 -7.10
C THR A 840 -6.57 25.66 -5.57
N PRO A 841 -7.73 25.77 -4.88
CA PRO A 841 -7.74 25.71 -3.41
C PRO A 841 -7.30 24.33 -2.93
N MET A 842 -6.44 24.27 -1.94
CA MET A 842 -6.12 22.99 -1.29
C MET A 842 -7.21 22.65 -0.29
N ALA A 843 -7.74 21.43 -0.36
CA ALA A 843 -8.64 20.90 0.65
C ALA A 843 -7.97 20.98 2.04
N GLY A 844 -8.58 21.69 2.98
CA GLY A 844 -8.08 21.82 4.36
C GLY A 844 -7.07 22.95 4.63
N SER A 845 -6.64 23.73 3.63
CA SER A 845 -5.79 24.92 3.82
C SER A 845 -6.67 26.17 3.96
N GLY A 846 -6.97 26.57 5.19
CA GLY A 846 -7.46 27.94 5.42
C GLY A 846 -6.46 28.93 4.82
N SER A 847 -6.90 30.01 4.23
CA SER A 847 -6.27 31.24 3.71
C SER A 847 -4.72 31.32 3.62
N LEU A 848 -4.03 30.25 3.23
CA LEU A 848 -2.59 30.31 2.96
C LEU A 848 -2.36 31.02 1.62
N ASN A 849 -1.37 31.93 1.58
CA ASN A 849 -0.93 32.55 0.36
C ASN A 849 -0.56 31.45 -0.67
N PRO A 850 -1.05 31.52 -1.92
CA PRO A 850 -0.78 30.50 -2.95
C PRO A 850 0.69 30.12 -3.13
N THR A 851 1.62 31.04 -2.87
CA THR A 851 3.07 30.79 -3.00
C THR A 851 3.68 30.00 -1.85
N GLN A 852 3.05 29.99 -0.69
CA GLN A 852 3.59 29.30 0.51
C GLN A 852 3.49 27.76 0.43
N ARG A 853 2.69 27.25 -0.48
CA ARG A 853 2.59 25.81 -0.70
C ARG A 853 3.80 25.22 -1.44
N PHE A 854 4.58 26.07 -2.12
CA PHE A 854 5.70 25.64 -2.95
C PHE A 854 7.02 25.74 -2.19
N ASN A 855 7.86 24.71 -2.31
CA ASN A 855 9.25 24.78 -1.87
C ASN A 855 10.07 25.74 -2.76
N SER A 856 11.31 26.02 -2.43
CA SER A 856 12.17 26.95 -3.16
C SER A 856 12.38 26.55 -4.62
N ALA A 857 12.56 25.25 -4.90
CA ALA A 857 12.73 24.74 -6.26
C ALA A 857 11.43 24.88 -7.10
N SER A 858 10.28 24.54 -6.52
CA SER A 858 8.99 24.74 -7.18
C SER A 858 8.71 26.21 -7.48
N ARG A 859 9.06 27.12 -6.56
CA ARG A 859 8.96 28.57 -6.80
C ARG A 859 9.86 29.03 -7.94
N LEU A 860 11.06 28.47 -8.05
CA LEU A 860 11.97 28.76 -9.15
C LEU A 860 11.40 28.36 -10.51
N TRP A 861 10.89 27.11 -10.61
CA TRP A 861 10.32 26.63 -11.87
C TRP A 861 9.04 27.38 -12.25
N LEU A 862 8.20 27.73 -11.28
CA LEU A 862 7.02 28.55 -11.49
C LEU A 862 7.40 29.94 -12.04
N ALA A 863 8.37 30.60 -11.42
CA ALA A 863 8.84 31.92 -11.88
C ALA A 863 9.46 31.86 -13.28
N ARG A 864 10.25 30.82 -13.58
CA ARG A 864 10.82 30.61 -14.92
C ARG A 864 9.73 30.40 -15.97
N SER A 865 8.67 29.62 -15.64
CA SER A 865 7.55 29.39 -16.54
C SER A 865 6.80 30.70 -16.84
N ILE A 866 6.59 31.54 -15.84
CA ILE A 866 5.93 32.85 -16.00
C ILE A 866 6.78 33.79 -16.90
N LEU A 867 8.07 33.87 -16.65
CA LEU A 867 8.96 34.71 -17.45
C LEU A 867 9.04 34.22 -18.89
N LEU A 868 9.17 32.90 -19.09
CA LEU A 868 9.21 32.32 -20.44
C LEU A 868 7.88 32.53 -21.21
N LEU A 869 6.73 32.44 -20.52
CA LEU A 869 5.44 32.78 -21.12
C LEU A 869 5.43 34.24 -21.63
N GLY A 870 5.93 35.17 -20.82
CA GLY A 870 6.05 36.55 -21.23
C GLY A 870 6.98 36.73 -22.45
N GLU A 871 8.14 36.06 -22.47
CA GLU A 871 9.09 36.10 -23.59
C GLU A 871 8.53 35.54 -24.90
N ILE A 872 7.82 34.43 -24.85
CA ILE A 872 7.19 33.85 -26.04
C ILE A 872 6.08 34.79 -26.56
N SER A 873 5.29 35.35 -25.65
CA SER A 873 4.22 36.28 -26.02
C SER A 873 4.78 37.58 -26.66
N GLU A 874 5.94 38.06 -26.18
CA GLU A 874 6.70 39.14 -26.84
C GLU A 874 7.13 38.77 -28.28
N GLN A 875 7.66 37.55 -28.46
CA GLN A 875 8.13 37.07 -29.77
C GLN A 875 6.96 36.86 -30.76
N ASP A 876 5.81 36.47 -30.26
CA ASP A 876 4.59 36.32 -31.03
C ASP A 876 3.82 37.66 -31.24
N ASN A 877 4.38 38.77 -30.78
CA ASN A 877 3.78 40.12 -30.79
C ASN A 877 2.47 40.24 -30.00
N ASP A 878 2.23 39.32 -29.05
CA ASP A 878 1.08 39.35 -28.13
C ASP A 878 1.44 40.14 -26.88
N ARG A 879 1.42 41.46 -27.03
CA ARG A 879 1.86 42.40 -26.01
C ARG A 879 1.03 42.34 -24.73
N ASP A 880 -0.28 42.13 -24.88
CA ASP A 880 -1.21 42.13 -23.75
C ASP A 880 -0.98 40.91 -22.87
N GLU A 881 -0.77 39.73 -23.47
CA GLU A 881 -0.42 38.51 -22.75
C GLU A 881 0.98 38.63 -22.12
N ALA A 882 1.97 39.22 -22.80
CA ALA A 882 3.30 39.45 -22.25
C ALA A 882 3.24 40.35 -21.01
N LEU A 883 2.50 41.46 -21.07
CA LEU A 883 2.28 42.34 -19.93
C LEU A 883 1.55 41.65 -18.78
N ALA A 884 0.55 40.84 -19.09
CA ALA A 884 -0.18 40.06 -18.09
C ALA A 884 0.74 39.05 -17.39
N ALA A 885 1.54 38.30 -18.15
CA ALA A 885 2.51 37.35 -17.61
C ALA A 885 3.52 38.01 -16.67
N TYR A 886 4.20 39.05 -17.12
CA TYR A 886 5.22 39.75 -16.30
C TYR A 886 4.65 40.43 -15.04
N ARG A 887 3.36 40.78 -14.99
CA ARG A 887 2.72 41.32 -13.77
C ARG A 887 2.56 40.32 -12.65
N ILE A 888 2.47 39.04 -12.96
CA ILE A 888 2.14 37.97 -11.98
C ILE A 888 3.14 37.93 -10.84
N ILE A 889 4.46 37.98 -11.13
CA ILE A 889 5.48 37.86 -10.07
C ILE A 889 5.47 39.10 -9.13
N PRO A 890 5.50 40.33 -9.60
CA PRO A 890 5.40 41.48 -8.72
C PRO A 890 4.09 41.56 -7.93
N GLU A 891 2.96 41.16 -8.52
CA GLU A 891 1.66 41.14 -7.84
C GLU A 891 1.61 40.12 -6.73
N LEU A 892 2.08 38.91 -6.96
CA LEU A 892 2.13 37.85 -5.93
C LEU A 892 3.10 38.21 -4.78
N ASN A 893 4.23 38.86 -5.11
CA ASN A 893 5.22 39.26 -4.11
C ASN A 893 4.82 40.48 -3.30
N ARG A 894 3.93 41.36 -3.82
CA ARG A 894 3.51 42.61 -3.17
C ARG A 894 2.76 42.38 -1.84
N ASN A 895 1.98 41.33 -1.75
CA ASN A 895 1.11 41.04 -0.63
C ASN A 895 1.73 40.10 0.42
N LEU A 896 3.06 39.87 0.33
CA LEU A 896 3.77 38.99 1.24
C LEU A 896 4.29 39.75 2.47
N ALA A 897 4.10 39.18 3.65
CA ALA A 897 4.68 39.69 4.88
C ALA A 897 6.22 39.62 4.86
N PRO A 898 6.92 40.47 5.65
CA PRO A 898 8.36 40.33 5.82
C PRO A 898 8.72 38.93 6.33
N GLY A 899 9.62 38.25 5.61
CA GLY A 899 10.03 36.85 5.93
C GLY A 899 9.24 35.76 5.21
N GLU A 900 8.16 36.09 4.50
CA GLU A 900 7.48 35.11 3.63
C GLU A 900 8.27 34.86 2.33
N ALA A 901 8.21 33.60 1.88
CA ALA A 901 8.98 33.12 0.73
C ALA A 901 8.43 33.71 -0.58
N ARG A 902 9.24 34.49 -1.27
CA ARG A 902 8.95 35.22 -2.51
C ARG A 902 9.24 34.40 -3.75
N LEU A 903 8.52 34.66 -4.84
CA LEU A 903 8.89 34.19 -6.17
C LEU A 903 10.15 34.92 -6.66
N PRO A 904 11.17 34.20 -7.18
CA PRO A 904 12.35 34.82 -7.77
C PRO A 904 12.02 35.51 -9.09
N GLY A 905 12.95 36.31 -9.61
CA GLY A 905 12.82 36.94 -10.91
C GLY A 905 11.99 38.24 -10.93
N GLN A 906 11.67 38.84 -9.78
CA GLN A 906 10.90 40.10 -9.70
C GLN A 906 11.57 41.24 -10.47
N ALA A 907 12.88 41.45 -10.28
CA ALA A 907 13.62 42.50 -10.97
C ALA A 907 13.60 42.35 -12.49
N THR A 908 13.68 41.09 -12.98
CA THR A 908 13.59 40.79 -14.41
C THR A 908 12.19 41.11 -14.95
N ALA A 909 11.15 40.69 -14.23
CA ALA A 909 9.74 40.95 -14.62
C ALA A 909 9.47 42.49 -14.65
N GLU A 910 9.89 43.23 -13.64
CA GLU A 910 9.74 44.70 -13.57
C GLU A 910 10.49 45.41 -14.70
N SER A 911 11.72 45.00 -15.01
CA SER A 911 12.50 45.52 -16.14
C SER A 911 11.77 45.30 -17.47
N LYS A 912 11.27 44.09 -17.70
CA LYS A 912 10.49 43.76 -18.91
C LYS A 912 9.18 44.56 -19.01
N LEU A 913 8.48 44.74 -17.90
CA LEU A 913 7.30 45.58 -17.83
C LEU A 913 7.59 47.04 -18.18
N ALA A 914 8.71 47.62 -17.69
CA ALA A 914 9.14 48.96 -17.99
C ALA A 914 9.44 49.11 -19.49
N THR A 915 10.21 48.18 -20.06
CA THR A 915 10.57 48.19 -21.50
C THR A 915 9.32 48.13 -22.40
N LEU A 916 8.40 47.24 -22.11
CA LEU A 916 7.16 47.12 -22.88
C LEU A 916 6.27 48.36 -22.75
N ARG A 917 6.24 49.04 -21.64
CA ARG A 917 5.47 50.30 -21.46
C ARG A 917 6.08 51.45 -22.24
N THR A 918 7.41 51.60 -22.23
CA THR A 918 8.12 52.68 -22.94
C THR A 918 8.06 52.50 -24.44
N SER A 919 8.11 51.28 -24.95
CA SER A 919 7.91 51.03 -26.40
C SER A 919 6.50 51.39 -26.91
N ALA A 920 5.49 51.46 -26.02
CA ALA A 920 4.16 51.92 -26.33
C ALA A 920 4.07 53.47 -26.49
N SER A 921 4.83 54.21 -25.71
CA SER A 921 4.81 55.67 -25.72
C SER A 921 5.54 56.26 -26.95
N ASN A 922 6.45 55.45 -27.54
CA ASN A 922 7.24 55.85 -28.70
C ASN A 922 6.64 55.45 -30.09
N ASN A 923 5.46 54.85 -30.11
CA ASN A 923 4.78 54.51 -31.38
C ASN A 923 3.88 55.70 -31.82
N PRO A 924 4.23 56.46 -32.89
CA PRO A 924 3.54 57.69 -33.25
C PRO A 924 2.12 57.52 -33.79
N SER A 925 1.64 56.30 -33.91
CA SER A 925 0.30 55.98 -34.45
C SER A 925 -0.85 56.05 -33.43
N ASN A 926 -0.64 56.34 -32.14
CA ASN A 926 -1.66 56.51 -31.12
C ASN A 926 -1.78 57.95 -30.61
N LYS A 927 -1.90 58.93 -31.50
CA LYS A 927 -2.45 60.25 -31.11
C LYS A 927 -3.97 60.18 -31.30
N PRO A 928 -4.78 60.46 -30.26
CA PRO A 928 -6.23 60.56 -30.45
C PRO A 928 -6.51 61.73 -31.40
N GLN A 929 -7.24 61.48 -32.48
CA GLN A 929 -7.87 62.48 -33.26
C GLN A 929 -9.04 63.10 -32.52
#